data_b1edfdb99ff9d39eb3f21d22052c25b2
#
_entry.id   b1edfdb99ff9d39eb3f21d22052c25b2
#
_cell.length_a   1.000
_cell.length_b   1.000
_cell.length_c   1.000
_cell.angle_alpha   90.00
_cell.angle_beta   90.00
_cell.angle_gamma   90.00
#
_symmetry.space_group_name_H-M   'P 1'
#
loop_
_entity.id
_entity.type
_entity.pdbx_description
1 polymer ?
#
loop_
_entity_poly.entity_id
_entity_poly.type
_entity_poly.pdbx_seq_one_letter_code
_entity_poly.pdbx_strand_id
1 'polypeptide(L)'
;MKELVIVRGGGDIATGTIYKLVKSGFHVLVLETASPSAIRRNVAFSEAVYDKTATVEDMTCRLAKTKEEAAEIMEQGQPALMIDPEGNILKKWKPFALVDAILAKKNLGTKRDMAPITIGLGPGFTAGKDVDAVIETKRGHQLGRVIWDGRAIANTGVPGIIAGVGKDRVIHSPEEGILHNVCRITDTVKKGQIIAYIETGHRKIEIPATIDGLLRGLIRDGYPVTKGFKIADIDPRIEEYNNCFTISDKARCIGGGVLEAILSVQTQNSLDIRKKTVGFYADYAATNPAKPPQVKEAVWKAMSYGNAGRGVHKASLAAARNIYQARQTISEFFQCRRPEQVAFTSGITASLNIALKGVLNPGDHVITTYMEHNSVLRPLYELEKAGVSLTITSPDAESIAKAIRKNTKVVVMAHGSNVTGEVFDIRKVGRLCRKKKILFIADTAQTAGIFPISMEKDCIDILCFAGHKALLGPQGVGGLCVREGVQIRPLLTGGSGFDSFSKTHPERMPEALEAGTLNGPGISGLEAGIRYLMSIGLDRIRTKEQEDIKFFYELIKKIPDIKIYGMNDDTDFGKRTAVLSCNLGTYASSEVSDELAERFGIQTRSGAHCSPLVHEHYKTKEQGMVRFSFGYDVTKQKIRYAADALKQLAKE
;
A
#
# COMPACT_ATOMS: atom_id res chain seq x y z
N MET A 1 -5.20 2.66 -14.83
CA MET A 1 -6.36 2.16 -15.63
C MET A 1 -7.40 1.61 -14.66
N LYS A 2 -8.68 1.90 -14.88
CA LYS A 2 -9.76 1.29 -14.11
C LYS A 2 -9.82 -0.21 -14.42
N GLU A 3 -10.09 -1.04 -13.42
CA GLU A 3 -10.15 -2.49 -13.60
C GLU A 3 -11.42 -2.89 -14.38
N LEU A 4 -11.26 -3.80 -15.35
CA LEU A 4 -12.35 -4.27 -16.20
C LEU A 4 -13.11 -5.41 -15.51
N VAL A 5 -14.42 -5.25 -15.37
CA VAL A 5 -15.35 -6.33 -14.98
C VAL A 5 -16.22 -6.69 -16.16
N ILE A 6 -16.29 -7.98 -16.49
CA ILE A 6 -17.21 -8.49 -17.52
C ILE A 6 -18.42 -9.10 -16.83
N VAL A 7 -19.62 -8.69 -17.27
CA VAL A 7 -20.90 -9.20 -16.76
C VAL A 7 -21.62 -9.94 -17.86
N ARG A 8 -21.88 -11.23 -17.69
CA ARG A 8 -22.69 -12.04 -18.61
C ARG A 8 -24.16 -11.86 -18.28
N GLY A 9 -24.94 -11.32 -19.22
CA GLY A 9 -26.34 -10.95 -19.05
C GLY A 9 -26.54 -9.48 -18.68
N GLY A 10 -27.55 -8.84 -19.27
CA GLY A 10 -27.94 -7.44 -19.08
C GLY A 10 -29.40 -7.25 -18.62
N GLY A 11 -30.06 -8.30 -18.11
CA GLY A 11 -31.44 -8.24 -17.60
C GLY A 11 -31.59 -7.35 -16.36
N ASP A 12 -32.82 -7.21 -15.83
CA ASP A 12 -33.14 -6.28 -14.73
C ASP A 12 -32.31 -6.50 -13.46
N ILE A 13 -32.00 -7.73 -13.09
CA ILE A 13 -31.15 -8.05 -11.94
C ILE A 13 -29.68 -7.73 -12.25
N ALA A 14 -29.19 -8.10 -13.43
CA ALA A 14 -27.85 -7.79 -13.88
C ALA A 14 -27.61 -6.27 -13.92
N THR A 15 -28.61 -5.50 -14.34
CA THR A 15 -28.55 -4.03 -14.39
C THR A 15 -28.21 -3.41 -13.03
N GLY A 16 -28.76 -3.94 -11.93
CA GLY A 16 -28.40 -3.49 -10.58
C GLY A 16 -26.93 -3.76 -10.23
N THR A 17 -26.37 -4.88 -10.68
CA THR A 17 -24.96 -5.22 -10.53
C THR A 17 -24.08 -4.30 -11.38
N ILE A 18 -24.40 -4.14 -12.66
CA ILE A 18 -23.68 -3.26 -13.60
C ILE A 18 -23.67 -1.82 -13.08
N TYR A 19 -24.81 -1.32 -12.66
CA TYR A 19 -24.95 0.02 -12.08
C TYR A 19 -24.01 0.23 -10.86
N LYS A 20 -24.03 -0.71 -9.89
CA LYS A 20 -23.16 -0.67 -8.71
C LYS A 20 -21.68 -0.67 -9.08
N LEU A 21 -21.26 -1.53 -9.99
CA LEU A 21 -19.87 -1.64 -10.42
C LEU A 21 -19.37 -0.37 -11.11
N VAL A 22 -20.15 0.18 -12.06
CA VAL A 22 -19.79 1.45 -12.73
C VAL A 22 -19.69 2.60 -11.74
N LYS A 23 -20.68 2.74 -10.83
CA LYS A 23 -20.66 3.77 -9.77
C LYS A 23 -19.52 3.59 -8.77
N SER A 24 -18.99 2.38 -8.64
CA SER A 24 -17.82 2.08 -7.81
C SER A 24 -16.48 2.25 -8.55
N GLY A 25 -16.51 2.73 -9.80
CA GLY A 25 -15.33 3.10 -10.56
C GLY A 25 -14.75 2.01 -11.46
N PHE A 26 -15.41 0.86 -11.61
CA PHE A 26 -14.99 -0.18 -12.54
C PHE A 26 -15.38 0.16 -13.99
N HIS A 27 -14.60 -0.31 -14.96
CA HIS A 27 -15.03 -0.42 -16.35
C HIS A 27 -15.89 -1.68 -16.50
N VAL A 28 -17.09 -1.57 -17.07
CA VAL A 28 -18.00 -2.70 -17.16
C VAL A 28 -18.36 -3.00 -18.61
N LEU A 29 -18.05 -4.22 -19.05
CA LEU A 29 -18.49 -4.77 -20.32
C LEU A 29 -19.58 -5.82 -20.08
N VAL A 30 -20.73 -5.64 -20.72
CA VAL A 30 -21.86 -6.56 -20.67
C VAL A 30 -21.83 -7.47 -21.90
N LEU A 31 -21.96 -8.78 -21.69
CA LEU A 31 -22.09 -9.75 -22.77
C LEU A 31 -23.53 -10.27 -22.81
N GLU A 32 -24.19 -10.14 -23.95
CA GLU A 32 -25.60 -10.49 -24.11
C GLU A 32 -25.85 -11.32 -25.38
N THR A 33 -27.03 -11.95 -25.43
CA THR A 33 -27.51 -12.64 -26.62
C THR A 33 -28.01 -11.66 -27.70
N ALA A 34 -28.15 -12.11 -28.94
CA ALA A 34 -28.74 -11.30 -30.00
C ALA A 34 -30.24 -11.02 -29.81
N SER A 35 -30.93 -11.80 -28.98
CA SER A 35 -32.38 -11.68 -28.70
C SER A 35 -32.65 -11.83 -27.19
N PRO A 36 -32.32 -10.83 -26.37
CA PRO A 36 -32.59 -10.87 -24.93
C PRO A 36 -34.08 -10.84 -24.62
N SER A 37 -34.47 -11.53 -23.55
CA SER A 37 -35.87 -11.76 -23.17
C SER A 37 -36.27 -11.02 -21.88
N ALA A 38 -35.77 -9.80 -21.68
CA ALA A 38 -36.11 -9.02 -20.50
C ALA A 38 -37.62 -8.67 -20.46
N ILE A 39 -38.28 -8.94 -19.34
CA ILE A 39 -39.68 -8.61 -19.13
C ILE A 39 -39.84 -7.21 -18.55
N ARG A 40 -39.00 -6.86 -17.58
CA ARG A 40 -38.93 -5.49 -17.03
C ARG A 40 -37.98 -4.64 -17.89
N ARG A 41 -38.34 -4.44 -19.15
CA ARG A 41 -37.50 -3.82 -20.20
C ARG A 41 -37.01 -2.42 -19.84
N ASN A 42 -37.86 -1.59 -19.21
CA ASN A 42 -37.50 -0.23 -18.84
C ASN A 42 -36.36 -0.14 -17.80
N VAL A 43 -35.97 -1.27 -17.18
CA VAL A 43 -34.90 -1.34 -16.19
C VAL A 43 -33.87 -2.43 -16.53
N ALA A 44 -33.71 -2.74 -17.82
CA ALA A 44 -32.81 -3.76 -18.32
C ALA A 44 -31.85 -3.19 -19.38
N PHE A 45 -30.55 -3.23 -19.11
CA PHE A 45 -29.54 -2.79 -20.08
C PHE A 45 -29.44 -3.68 -21.32
N SER A 46 -29.98 -4.91 -21.26
CA SER A 46 -30.10 -5.79 -22.41
C SER A 46 -30.90 -5.19 -23.56
N GLU A 47 -31.80 -4.24 -23.31
CA GLU A 47 -32.56 -3.55 -24.38
C GLU A 47 -31.66 -2.75 -25.32
N ALA A 48 -30.42 -2.43 -24.94
CA ALA A 48 -29.44 -1.82 -25.82
C ALA A 48 -29.10 -2.69 -27.05
N VAL A 49 -29.35 -4.01 -27.00
CA VAL A 49 -29.22 -4.91 -28.16
C VAL A 49 -30.16 -4.48 -29.29
N TYR A 50 -31.40 -4.11 -28.97
CA TYR A 50 -32.42 -3.70 -29.93
C TYR A 50 -32.35 -2.21 -30.29
N ASP A 51 -32.22 -1.36 -29.26
CA ASP A 51 -32.38 0.09 -29.38
C ASP A 51 -31.04 0.82 -29.45
N LYS A 52 -29.90 0.09 -29.51
CA LYS A 52 -28.49 0.55 -29.46
C LYS A 52 -28.08 1.19 -28.16
N THR A 53 -29.01 1.73 -27.40
CA THR A 53 -28.80 2.32 -26.07
C THR A 53 -29.94 1.93 -25.15
N ALA A 54 -29.66 1.78 -23.86
CA ALA A 54 -30.67 1.60 -22.82
C ALA A 54 -30.28 2.45 -21.60
N THR A 55 -31.18 3.36 -21.19
CA THR A 55 -30.95 4.24 -20.05
C THR A 55 -31.78 3.77 -18.85
N VAL A 56 -31.13 3.54 -17.72
CA VAL A 56 -31.78 3.20 -16.46
C VAL A 56 -31.25 4.14 -15.38
N GLU A 57 -32.16 4.89 -14.79
CA GLU A 57 -31.84 6.00 -13.88
C GLU A 57 -30.89 7.01 -14.58
N ASP A 58 -29.71 7.26 -14.05
CA ASP A 58 -28.71 8.21 -14.58
C ASP A 58 -27.57 7.52 -15.37
N MET A 59 -27.78 6.27 -15.82
CA MET A 59 -26.75 5.48 -16.51
C MET A 59 -27.25 4.97 -17.85
N THR A 60 -26.44 5.13 -18.91
CA THR A 60 -26.76 4.70 -20.26
C THR A 60 -25.81 3.61 -20.72
N CYS A 61 -26.31 2.39 -20.92
CA CYS A 61 -25.59 1.30 -21.57
C CYS A 61 -25.66 1.45 -23.09
N ARG A 62 -24.54 1.25 -23.77
CA ARG A 62 -24.44 1.39 -25.24
C ARG A 62 -23.96 0.10 -25.90
N LEU A 63 -24.58 -0.26 -27.02
CA LEU A 63 -24.15 -1.38 -27.83
C LEU A 63 -22.85 -1.02 -28.58
N ALA A 64 -21.81 -1.83 -28.39
CA ALA A 64 -20.53 -1.74 -29.06
C ALA A 64 -20.38 -2.94 -30.05
N LYS A 65 -19.84 -2.68 -31.23
CA LYS A 65 -19.57 -3.71 -32.24
C LYS A 65 -18.14 -4.21 -32.23
N THR A 66 -17.22 -3.38 -31.73
CA THR A 66 -15.80 -3.69 -31.65
C THR A 66 -15.28 -3.50 -30.22
N LYS A 67 -14.09 -4.05 -29.97
CA LYS A 67 -13.39 -3.89 -28.68
C LYS A 67 -13.02 -2.43 -28.42
N GLU A 68 -12.60 -1.73 -29.44
CA GLU A 68 -12.18 -0.33 -29.39
C GLU A 68 -13.36 0.58 -29.02
N GLU A 69 -14.51 0.37 -29.68
CA GLU A 69 -15.75 1.08 -29.37
C GLU A 69 -16.22 0.81 -27.93
N ALA A 70 -16.12 -0.42 -27.47
CA ALA A 70 -16.45 -0.77 -26.08
C ALA A 70 -15.52 -0.07 -25.08
N ALA A 71 -14.22 0.03 -25.39
CA ALA A 71 -13.25 0.72 -24.55
C ALA A 71 -13.56 2.24 -24.44
N GLU A 72 -13.87 2.88 -25.57
CA GLU A 72 -14.25 4.31 -25.60
C GLU A 72 -15.50 4.61 -24.76
N ILE A 73 -16.52 3.75 -24.84
CA ILE A 73 -17.74 3.89 -24.03
C ILE A 73 -17.42 3.79 -22.54
N MET A 74 -16.57 2.82 -22.16
CA MET A 74 -16.20 2.61 -20.76
C MET A 74 -15.31 3.74 -20.21
N GLU A 75 -14.44 4.32 -21.03
CA GLU A 75 -13.64 5.50 -20.65
C GLU A 75 -14.53 6.72 -20.36
N GLN A 76 -15.68 6.83 -20.99
CA GLN A 76 -16.69 7.85 -20.71
C GLN A 76 -17.49 7.58 -19.42
N GLY A 77 -17.15 6.52 -18.67
CA GLY A 77 -17.82 6.15 -17.42
C GLY A 77 -19.19 5.49 -17.60
N GLN A 78 -19.49 4.95 -18.81
CA GLN A 78 -20.73 4.24 -19.14
C GLN A 78 -20.44 2.75 -19.35
N PRO A 79 -21.41 1.85 -19.08
CA PRO A 79 -21.25 0.44 -19.42
C PRO A 79 -21.38 0.22 -20.94
N ALA A 80 -20.49 -0.59 -21.50
CA ALA A 80 -20.59 -1.07 -22.89
C ALA A 80 -21.28 -2.42 -22.93
N LEU A 81 -22.03 -2.72 -24.00
CA LEU A 81 -22.65 -4.02 -24.24
C LEU A 81 -22.17 -4.58 -25.58
N MET A 82 -21.83 -5.86 -25.61
CA MET A 82 -21.50 -6.59 -26.84
C MET A 82 -22.39 -7.84 -26.99
N ILE A 83 -22.75 -8.17 -28.21
CA ILE A 83 -23.44 -9.43 -28.51
C ILE A 83 -22.39 -10.54 -28.61
N ASP A 84 -22.19 -11.25 -27.50
CA ASP A 84 -21.25 -12.38 -27.40
C ASP A 84 -21.70 -13.36 -26.31
N PRO A 85 -22.76 -14.16 -26.57
CA PRO A 85 -23.33 -15.09 -25.58
C PRO A 85 -22.32 -16.14 -25.09
N GLU A 86 -21.39 -16.54 -25.98
CA GLU A 86 -20.37 -17.55 -25.69
C GLU A 86 -19.17 -16.99 -24.90
N GLY A 87 -19.02 -15.67 -24.82
CA GLY A 87 -17.90 -15.04 -24.14
C GLY A 87 -16.58 -15.18 -24.88
N ASN A 88 -16.59 -15.17 -26.22
CA ASN A 88 -15.36 -15.29 -27.03
C ASN A 88 -14.39 -14.14 -26.80
N ILE A 89 -14.88 -12.98 -26.40
CA ILE A 89 -14.04 -11.81 -26.04
C ILE A 89 -13.09 -12.10 -24.90
N LEU A 90 -13.42 -13.02 -23.98
CA LEU A 90 -12.56 -13.43 -22.85
C LEU A 90 -11.21 -14.02 -23.30
N LYS A 91 -11.15 -14.57 -24.50
CA LYS A 91 -9.88 -15.06 -25.11
C LYS A 91 -8.93 -13.93 -25.46
N LYS A 92 -9.47 -12.73 -25.76
CA LYS A 92 -8.74 -11.56 -26.24
C LYS A 92 -8.62 -10.46 -25.18
N TRP A 93 -9.53 -10.44 -24.22
CA TRP A 93 -9.62 -9.41 -23.20
C TRP A 93 -9.79 -10.04 -21.81
N LYS A 94 -8.72 -10.10 -21.05
CA LYS A 94 -8.75 -10.68 -19.70
C LYS A 94 -9.33 -9.66 -18.72
N PRO A 95 -10.50 -9.92 -18.12
CA PRO A 95 -11.05 -9.05 -17.11
C PRO A 95 -10.37 -9.27 -15.75
N PHE A 96 -10.50 -8.29 -14.86
CA PHE A 96 -10.18 -8.42 -13.46
C PHE A 96 -11.19 -9.34 -12.74
N ALA A 97 -12.48 -9.21 -13.07
CA ALA A 97 -13.53 -10.08 -12.57
C ALA A 97 -14.54 -10.44 -13.65
N LEU A 98 -15.14 -11.64 -13.56
CA LEU A 98 -16.24 -12.12 -14.37
C LEU A 98 -17.46 -12.40 -13.49
N VAL A 99 -18.59 -11.80 -13.82
CA VAL A 99 -19.87 -12.00 -13.13
C VAL A 99 -20.85 -12.69 -14.06
N ASP A 100 -21.33 -13.89 -13.74
CA ASP A 100 -22.42 -14.52 -14.46
C ASP A 100 -23.76 -14.11 -13.85
N ALA A 101 -24.46 -13.22 -14.53
CA ALA A 101 -25.74 -12.64 -14.16
C ALA A 101 -26.88 -13.05 -15.12
N ILE A 102 -26.68 -14.13 -15.89
CA ILE A 102 -27.70 -14.66 -16.85
C ILE A 102 -28.95 -15.15 -16.11
N LEU A 103 -28.80 -15.68 -14.89
CA LEU A 103 -29.88 -16.22 -14.07
C LEU A 103 -30.66 -17.40 -14.70
N ALA A 104 -29.98 -18.18 -15.50
CA ALA A 104 -30.55 -19.35 -16.22
C ALA A 104 -30.91 -20.54 -15.29
N LYS A 105 -30.69 -20.42 -13.98
CA LYS A 105 -30.89 -21.50 -12.97
C LYS A 105 -30.00 -22.73 -13.19
N LYS A 106 -29.11 -22.70 -14.14
CA LYS A 106 -28.04 -23.65 -14.43
C LYS A 106 -26.83 -22.91 -14.94
N ASN A 107 -25.65 -23.43 -14.73
CA ASN A 107 -24.43 -22.88 -15.30
C ASN A 107 -24.41 -23.09 -16.82
N LEU A 108 -24.26 -22.00 -17.58
CA LEU A 108 -24.15 -21.99 -19.04
C LEU A 108 -22.68 -21.85 -19.51
N GLY A 109 -21.76 -22.54 -18.83
CA GLY A 109 -20.36 -22.65 -19.25
C GLY A 109 -19.41 -21.67 -18.57
N THR A 110 -19.82 -20.93 -17.53
CA THR A 110 -18.89 -20.13 -16.72
C THR A 110 -18.02 -21.04 -15.86
N LYS A 111 -16.70 -20.84 -15.92
CA LYS A 111 -15.70 -21.60 -15.19
C LYS A 111 -14.83 -20.66 -14.34
N ARG A 112 -14.33 -21.20 -13.26
CA ARG A 112 -13.51 -20.48 -12.28
C ARG A 112 -12.22 -19.90 -12.86
N ASP A 113 -11.66 -20.50 -13.91
CA ASP A 113 -10.41 -20.09 -14.56
C ASP A 113 -10.57 -19.00 -15.62
N MET A 114 -11.80 -18.54 -15.87
CA MET A 114 -12.08 -17.50 -16.88
C MET A 114 -11.65 -16.09 -16.48
N ALA A 115 -11.49 -15.83 -15.18
CA ALA A 115 -11.00 -14.57 -14.64
C ALA A 115 -10.31 -14.79 -13.27
N PRO A 116 -9.50 -13.84 -12.79
CA PRO A 116 -8.95 -13.87 -11.43
C PRO A 116 -10.01 -13.95 -10.32
N ILE A 117 -11.21 -13.43 -10.58
CA ILE A 117 -12.36 -13.48 -9.69
C ILE A 117 -13.59 -13.85 -10.52
N THR A 118 -14.25 -14.95 -10.18
CA THR A 118 -15.47 -15.41 -10.87
C THR A 118 -16.63 -15.46 -9.89
N ILE A 119 -17.77 -14.88 -10.26
CA ILE A 119 -18.96 -14.76 -9.38
C ILE A 119 -20.19 -15.22 -10.15
N GLY A 120 -20.98 -16.12 -9.57
CA GLY A 120 -22.27 -16.58 -10.12
C GLY A 120 -23.45 -16.02 -9.33
N LEU A 121 -24.51 -15.55 -10.00
CA LEU A 121 -25.72 -15.06 -9.34
C LEU A 121 -26.79 -16.17 -9.22
N GLY A 122 -27.12 -16.53 -7.98
CA GLY A 122 -28.20 -17.46 -7.65
C GLY A 122 -27.90 -18.93 -7.91
N PRO A 123 -28.98 -19.76 -8.00
CA PRO A 123 -28.83 -21.21 -8.17
C PRO A 123 -28.28 -21.56 -9.56
N GLY A 124 -27.54 -22.64 -9.61
CA GLY A 124 -26.87 -23.13 -10.82
C GLY A 124 -25.35 -23.20 -10.70
N PHE A 125 -24.79 -22.51 -9.70
CA PHE A 125 -23.36 -22.47 -9.42
C PHE A 125 -23.02 -23.11 -8.08
N THR A 126 -21.81 -23.64 -7.97
CA THR A 126 -21.18 -24.09 -6.72
C THR A 126 -19.93 -23.27 -6.49
N ALA A 127 -19.90 -22.48 -5.42
CA ALA A 127 -18.73 -21.74 -4.99
C ALA A 127 -17.57 -22.71 -4.65
N GLY A 128 -16.36 -22.31 -5.00
CA GLY A 128 -15.16 -23.14 -4.84
C GLY A 128 -14.96 -24.18 -5.95
N LYS A 129 -16.00 -24.46 -6.77
CA LYS A 129 -15.94 -25.43 -7.87
C LYS A 129 -16.16 -24.75 -9.24
N ASP A 130 -17.31 -24.14 -9.45
CA ASP A 130 -17.69 -23.53 -10.73
C ASP A 130 -17.24 -22.08 -10.82
N VAL A 131 -17.32 -21.38 -9.68
CA VAL A 131 -16.98 -19.97 -9.48
C VAL A 131 -16.30 -19.78 -8.12
N ASP A 132 -15.66 -18.64 -7.89
CA ASP A 132 -15.06 -18.33 -6.58
C ASP A 132 -16.12 -18.00 -5.54
N ALA A 133 -17.18 -17.26 -5.92
CA ALA A 133 -18.27 -16.91 -5.03
C ALA A 133 -19.63 -17.02 -5.73
N VAL A 134 -20.67 -17.32 -4.93
CA VAL A 134 -22.07 -17.30 -5.36
C VAL A 134 -22.83 -16.24 -4.57
N ILE A 135 -23.65 -15.43 -5.23
CA ILE A 135 -24.52 -14.45 -4.56
C ILE A 135 -25.94 -14.99 -4.44
N GLU A 136 -26.47 -15.02 -3.22
CA GLU A 136 -27.84 -15.45 -2.98
C GLU A 136 -28.87 -14.50 -3.59
N THR A 137 -29.81 -15.04 -4.34
CA THR A 137 -30.84 -14.28 -5.07
C THR A 137 -32.26 -14.48 -4.55
N LYS A 138 -32.48 -15.38 -3.60
CA LYS A 138 -33.79 -15.59 -2.97
C LYS A 138 -34.13 -14.44 -2.02
N ARG A 139 -35.34 -13.86 -2.13
CA ARG A 139 -35.80 -12.84 -1.18
C ARG A 139 -35.83 -13.36 0.26
N GLY A 140 -35.53 -12.51 1.23
CA GLY A 140 -35.44 -12.80 2.66
C GLY A 140 -34.08 -12.40 3.24
N HIS A 141 -33.79 -12.82 4.45
CA HIS A 141 -32.57 -12.46 5.20
C HIS A 141 -31.26 -12.83 4.51
N GLN A 142 -31.28 -13.78 3.57
CA GLN A 142 -30.10 -14.24 2.86
C GLN A 142 -29.85 -13.50 1.54
N LEU A 143 -30.78 -12.64 1.08
CA LEU A 143 -30.66 -11.93 -0.19
C LEU A 143 -29.37 -11.12 -0.26
N GLY A 144 -28.60 -11.29 -1.35
CA GLY A 144 -27.34 -10.61 -1.57
C GLY A 144 -26.15 -11.16 -0.78
N ARG A 145 -26.34 -12.20 0.06
CA ARG A 145 -25.25 -12.82 0.81
C ARG A 145 -24.23 -13.44 -0.12
N VAL A 146 -22.94 -13.22 0.18
CA VAL A 146 -21.82 -13.88 -0.50
C VAL A 146 -21.61 -15.27 0.09
N ILE A 147 -21.59 -16.28 -0.78
CA ILE A 147 -21.38 -17.69 -0.45
C ILE A 147 -20.03 -18.08 -1.04
N TRP A 148 -19.05 -18.39 -0.18
CA TRP A 148 -17.70 -18.78 -0.59
C TRP A 148 -17.52 -20.29 -0.73
N ASP A 149 -18.44 -21.06 -0.15
CA ASP A 149 -18.47 -22.52 -0.23
C ASP A 149 -19.92 -23.00 -0.31
N GLY A 150 -20.23 -23.91 -1.26
CA GLY A 150 -21.55 -24.45 -1.48
C GLY A 150 -22.37 -23.71 -2.53
N ARG A 151 -23.70 -23.65 -2.37
CA ARG A 151 -24.68 -23.22 -3.38
C ARG A 151 -25.69 -22.24 -2.82
N ALA A 152 -26.24 -21.40 -3.69
CA ALA A 152 -27.45 -20.61 -3.37
C ALA A 152 -28.67 -21.52 -3.17
N ILE A 153 -29.67 -21.03 -2.46
CA ILE A 153 -30.94 -21.74 -2.21
C ILE A 153 -31.60 -22.06 -3.55
N ALA A 154 -32.01 -23.32 -3.71
CA ALA A 154 -32.66 -23.81 -4.92
C ALA A 154 -33.91 -22.96 -5.26
N ASN A 155 -34.13 -22.73 -6.56
CA ASN A 155 -35.30 -22.01 -7.04
C ASN A 155 -36.58 -22.81 -6.77
N THR A 156 -37.52 -22.22 -6.06
CA THR A 156 -38.82 -22.85 -5.73
C THR A 156 -39.84 -22.72 -6.84
N GLY A 157 -39.58 -21.92 -7.89
CA GLY A 157 -40.56 -21.62 -8.92
C GLY A 157 -41.72 -20.71 -8.48
N VAL A 158 -41.79 -20.38 -7.18
CA VAL A 158 -42.87 -19.57 -6.61
C VAL A 158 -42.46 -18.08 -6.61
N PRO A 159 -43.18 -17.20 -7.31
CA PRO A 159 -42.94 -15.76 -7.28
C PRO A 159 -43.11 -15.19 -5.86
N GLY A 160 -42.31 -14.16 -5.53
CA GLY A 160 -42.44 -13.45 -4.26
C GLY A 160 -43.81 -12.78 -4.14
N ILE A 161 -44.36 -12.75 -2.92
CA ILE A 161 -45.66 -12.08 -2.62
C ILE A 161 -45.43 -10.55 -2.61
N ILE A 162 -46.28 -9.82 -3.33
CA ILE A 162 -46.35 -8.35 -3.34
C ILE A 162 -47.79 -7.96 -3.00
N ALA A 163 -48.02 -7.17 -1.96
CA ALA A 163 -49.33 -6.76 -1.47
C ALA A 163 -50.34 -7.92 -1.39
N GLY A 164 -49.91 -9.08 -0.86
CA GLY A 164 -50.74 -10.28 -0.71
C GLY A 164 -50.87 -11.14 -1.97
N VAL A 165 -50.40 -10.69 -3.16
CA VAL A 165 -50.53 -11.42 -4.42
C VAL A 165 -49.22 -12.08 -4.80
N GLY A 166 -49.21 -13.36 -5.05
CA GLY A 166 -48.05 -14.16 -5.39
C GLY A 166 -48.03 -14.61 -6.85
N LYS A 167 -48.53 -15.81 -7.10
CA LYS A 167 -48.45 -16.47 -8.41
C LYS A 167 -49.23 -15.76 -9.51
N ASP A 168 -50.38 -15.20 -9.20
CA ASP A 168 -51.31 -14.61 -10.16
C ASP A 168 -50.83 -13.31 -10.82
N ARG A 169 -49.79 -12.67 -10.26
CA ARG A 169 -49.18 -11.47 -10.85
C ARG A 169 -48.22 -11.76 -12.01
N VAL A 170 -47.88 -13.03 -12.23
CA VAL A 170 -46.91 -13.43 -13.27
C VAL A 170 -47.63 -14.21 -14.35
N ILE A 171 -47.59 -13.70 -15.58
CA ILE A 171 -48.28 -14.29 -16.72
C ILE A 171 -47.28 -15.08 -17.55
N HIS A 172 -47.68 -16.30 -17.91
CA HIS A 172 -46.87 -17.20 -18.75
C HIS A 172 -47.63 -17.46 -20.06
N SER A 173 -46.89 -17.68 -21.12
CA SER A 173 -47.44 -18.05 -22.42
C SER A 173 -48.16 -19.40 -22.36
N PRO A 174 -49.42 -19.49 -22.79
CA PRO A 174 -50.14 -20.76 -22.84
C PRO A 174 -49.69 -21.66 -23.98
N GLU A 175 -49.12 -21.11 -25.07
CA GLU A 175 -48.65 -21.83 -26.26
C GLU A 175 -47.40 -21.16 -26.84
N GLU A 176 -46.77 -21.81 -27.81
CA GLU A 176 -45.68 -21.24 -28.62
C GLU A 176 -46.23 -20.36 -29.75
N GLY A 177 -45.48 -19.33 -30.14
CA GLY A 177 -45.81 -18.42 -31.21
C GLY A 177 -45.11 -17.07 -31.08
N ILE A 178 -45.57 -16.09 -31.87
CA ILE A 178 -45.04 -14.72 -31.81
C ILE A 178 -45.99 -13.89 -30.97
N LEU A 179 -45.45 -13.23 -29.92
CA LEU A 179 -46.25 -12.40 -29.04
C LEU A 179 -46.34 -10.98 -29.60
N HIS A 180 -47.56 -10.41 -29.59
CA HIS A 180 -47.86 -9.05 -30.01
C HIS A 180 -48.53 -8.30 -28.86
N ASN A 181 -47.99 -7.14 -28.52
CA ASN A 181 -48.43 -6.33 -27.41
C ASN A 181 -49.67 -5.49 -27.73
N VAL A 182 -50.65 -5.47 -26.87
CA VAL A 182 -51.84 -4.57 -26.93
C VAL A 182 -51.65 -3.42 -25.92
N CYS A 183 -51.11 -3.72 -24.77
CA CYS A 183 -50.78 -2.76 -23.72
C CYS A 183 -49.27 -2.45 -23.66
N ARG A 184 -48.90 -1.41 -22.91
CA ARG A 184 -47.52 -0.99 -22.68
C ARG A 184 -47.15 -1.17 -21.22
N ILE A 185 -45.88 -1.31 -20.92
CA ILE A 185 -45.36 -1.20 -19.56
C ILE A 185 -45.78 0.19 -19.05
N THR A 186 -46.28 0.28 -17.83
CA THR A 186 -46.88 1.42 -17.15
C THR A 186 -48.42 1.57 -17.31
N ASP A 187 -49.06 0.80 -18.17
CA ASP A 187 -50.51 0.82 -18.27
C ASP A 187 -51.15 0.20 -17.00
N THR A 188 -52.18 0.85 -16.48
CA THR A 188 -53.05 0.26 -15.46
C THR A 188 -54.05 -0.66 -16.17
N VAL A 189 -54.09 -1.92 -15.76
CA VAL A 189 -54.96 -2.95 -16.38
C VAL A 189 -55.94 -3.52 -15.40
N LYS A 190 -57.09 -3.96 -15.91
CA LYS A 190 -58.11 -4.66 -15.14
C LYS A 190 -58.04 -6.16 -15.38
N LYS A 191 -58.37 -6.98 -14.39
CA LYS A 191 -58.47 -8.43 -14.55
C LYS A 191 -59.36 -8.79 -15.75
N GLY A 192 -58.88 -9.63 -16.64
CA GLY A 192 -59.54 -10.02 -17.87
C GLY A 192 -59.31 -9.08 -19.08
N GLN A 193 -58.71 -7.90 -18.89
CA GLN A 193 -58.30 -7.02 -19.99
C GLN A 193 -57.21 -7.68 -20.83
N ILE A 194 -57.37 -7.67 -22.17
CA ILE A 194 -56.37 -8.22 -23.08
C ILE A 194 -55.14 -7.30 -23.09
N ILE A 195 -53.97 -7.85 -22.74
CA ILE A 195 -52.70 -7.12 -22.68
C ILE A 195 -51.78 -7.44 -23.84
N ALA A 196 -51.96 -8.62 -24.46
CA ALA A 196 -51.19 -9.10 -25.61
C ALA A 196 -52.00 -10.20 -26.31
N TYR A 197 -51.52 -10.62 -27.50
CA TYR A 197 -51.95 -11.88 -28.13
C TYR A 197 -50.75 -12.64 -28.68
N ILE A 198 -50.89 -13.95 -28.77
CA ILE A 198 -49.87 -14.82 -29.40
C ILE A 198 -50.40 -15.23 -30.75
N GLU A 199 -49.66 -14.95 -31.80
CA GLU A 199 -49.90 -15.41 -33.14
C GLU A 199 -49.22 -16.78 -33.35
N THR A 200 -50.05 -17.77 -33.50
CA THR A 200 -49.61 -19.11 -33.96
C THR A 200 -49.88 -19.23 -35.46
N GLY A 201 -49.32 -20.17 -36.17
CA GLY A 201 -49.55 -20.29 -37.62
C GLY A 201 -51.05 -20.37 -38.08
N HIS A 202 -51.99 -20.57 -37.15
CA HIS A 202 -53.39 -20.80 -37.49
C HIS A 202 -54.41 -19.96 -36.67
N ARG A 203 -53.97 -19.34 -35.55
CA ARG A 203 -54.91 -18.60 -34.69
C ARG A 203 -54.20 -17.54 -33.83
N LYS A 204 -54.99 -16.57 -33.34
CA LYS A 204 -54.57 -15.62 -32.33
C LYS A 204 -55.08 -16.07 -30.98
N ILE A 205 -54.20 -16.09 -29.98
CA ILE A 205 -54.53 -16.46 -28.60
C ILE A 205 -54.42 -15.22 -27.76
N GLU A 206 -55.51 -14.78 -27.19
CA GLU A 206 -55.56 -13.60 -26.29
C GLU A 206 -54.91 -13.90 -24.95
N ILE A 207 -54.16 -12.95 -24.46
CA ILE A 207 -53.52 -12.98 -23.15
C ILE A 207 -54.19 -11.93 -22.24
N PRO A 208 -55.06 -12.36 -21.34
CA PRO A 208 -55.72 -11.46 -20.41
C PRO A 208 -54.85 -11.16 -19.19
N ALA A 209 -55.00 -9.97 -18.62
CA ALA A 209 -54.45 -9.64 -17.31
C ALA A 209 -55.10 -10.55 -16.23
N THR A 210 -54.31 -11.10 -15.36
CA THR A 210 -54.70 -12.05 -14.31
C THR A 210 -55.24 -11.38 -13.05
N ILE A 211 -54.83 -10.12 -12.83
CA ILE A 211 -55.23 -9.27 -11.69
C ILE A 211 -55.38 -7.82 -12.14
N ASP A 212 -56.05 -7.02 -11.33
CA ASP A 212 -56.00 -5.56 -11.42
C ASP A 212 -54.61 -5.07 -11.00
N GLY A 213 -54.05 -4.05 -11.67
CA GLY A 213 -52.77 -3.48 -11.27
C GLY A 213 -52.05 -2.76 -12.38
N LEU A 214 -50.80 -2.42 -12.08
CA LEU A 214 -49.84 -1.76 -12.97
C LEU A 214 -49.07 -2.83 -13.78
N LEU A 215 -49.10 -2.75 -15.12
CA LEU A 215 -48.30 -3.61 -15.98
C LEU A 215 -46.84 -3.18 -15.87
N ARG A 216 -46.10 -3.83 -14.97
CA ARG A 216 -44.72 -3.49 -14.63
C ARG A 216 -43.71 -4.12 -15.57
N GLY A 217 -44.07 -5.21 -16.19
CA GLY A 217 -43.21 -5.92 -17.12
C GLY A 217 -44.01 -6.59 -18.22
N LEU A 218 -43.53 -6.48 -19.45
CA LEU A 218 -44.08 -7.10 -20.64
C LEU A 218 -42.93 -7.35 -21.61
N ILE A 219 -42.85 -8.58 -22.15
CA ILE A 219 -41.82 -8.92 -23.11
C ILE A 219 -41.96 -8.08 -24.39
N ARG A 220 -40.88 -7.95 -25.16
CA ARG A 220 -40.88 -7.13 -26.36
C ARG A 220 -41.88 -7.64 -27.40
N ASP A 221 -42.50 -6.70 -28.13
CA ASP A 221 -43.38 -6.99 -29.25
C ASP A 221 -42.64 -7.77 -30.34
N GLY A 222 -43.30 -8.75 -30.97
CA GLY A 222 -42.72 -9.62 -31.99
C GLY A 222 -41.77 -10.70 -31.41
N TYR A 223 -41.68 -10.89 -30.10
CA TYR A 223 -40.80 -11.87 -29.50
C TYR A 223 -41.33 -13.30 -29.65
N PRO A 224 -40.53 -14.29 -30.10
CA PRO A 224 -40.93 -15.68 -30.16
C PRO A 224 -40.99 -16.27 -28.74
N VAL A 225 -42.14 -16.78 -28.33
CA VAL A 225 -42.39 -17.38 -27.03
C VAL A 225 -42.68 -18.86 -27.12
N THR A 226 -42.26 -19.62 -26.13
CA THR A 226 -42.61 -21.03 -25.99
C THR A 226 -43.63 -21.22 -24.90
N LYS A 227 -44.35 -22.33 -24.90
CA LYS A 227 -45.34 -22.65 -23.84
C LYS A 227 -44.68 -22.63 -22.48
N GLY A 228 -45.34 -21.93 -21.51
CA GLY A 228 -44.81 -21.75 -20.15
C GLY A 228 -43.77 -20.65 -20.00
N PHE A 229 -43.38 -19.97 -21.08
CA PHE A 229 -42.45 -18.85 -21.01
C PHE A 229 -43.09 -17.66 -20.30
N LYS A 230 -42.37 -17.03 -19.36
CA LYS A 230 -42.86 -15.84 -18.65
C LYS A 230 -42.91 -14.65 -19.60
N ILE A 231 -44.11 -14.02 -19.76
CA ILE A 231 -44.32 -12.93 -20.72
C ILE A 231 -44.70 -11.60 -20.11
N ALA A 232 -45.29 -11.59 -18.90
CA ALA A 232 -45.66 -10.34 -18.22
C ALA A 232 -45.58 -10.43 -16.69
N ASP A 233 -45.56 -9.28 -16.06
CA ASP A 233 -45.55 -9.10 -14.59
C ASP A 233 -46.42 -7.89 -14.23
N ILE A 234 -47.51 -8.10 -13.44
CA ILE A 234 -48.40 -7.06 -12.98
C ILE A 234 -48.12 -6.79 -11.50
N ASP A 235 -47.98 -5.53 -11.12
CA ASP A 235 -47.88 -5.09 -9.72
C ASP A 235 -49.25 -4.64 -9.24
N PRO A 236 -49.83 -5.24 -8.18
CA PRO A 236 -51.14 -4.84 -7.67
C PRO A 236 -51.18 -3.41 -7.11
N ARG A 237 -50.02 -2.79 -6.88
CA ARG A 237 -49.86 -1.43 -6.36
C ARG A 237 -49.78 -0.43 -7.52
N ILE A 238 -50.89 0.20 -7.85
CA ILE A 238 -51.00 1.13 -9.00
C ILE A 238 -50.20 2.41 -8.75
N GLU A 239 -50.04 2.82 -7.51
CA GLU A 239 -49.29 3.99 -7.08
C GLU A 239 -47.76 3.86 -7.32
N GLU A 240 -47.28 2.67 -7.53
CA GLU A 240 -45.84 2.37 -7.68
C GLU A 240 -45.34 2.53 -9.15
N TYR A 241 -45.92 3.48 -9.89
CA TYR A 241 -45.60 3.78 -11.29
C TYR A 241 -44.07 3.99 -11.52
N ASN A 242 -43.43 4.76 -10.64
CA ASN A 242 -42.02 5.08 -10.74
C ASN A 242 -41.11 3.82 -10.64
N ASN A 243 -41.59 2.76 -10.01
CA ASN A 243 -40.85 1.49 -9.91
C ASN A 243 -40.74 0.76 -11.26
N CYS A 244 -41.46 1.19 -12.29
CA CYS A 244 -41.26 0.69 -13.64
C CYS A 244 -39.97 1.15 -14.27
N PHE A 245 -39.34 2.21 -13.74
CA PHE A 245 -38.15 2.86 -14.30
C PHE A 245 -36.93 2.79 -13.38
N THR A 246 -37.05 2.22 -12.19
CA THR A 246 -35.99 2.20 -11.19
C THR A 246 -35.50 0.79 -10.89
N ILE A 247 -34.22 0.68 -10.58
CA ILE A 247 -33.57 -0.56 -10.15
C ILE A 247 -34.20 -1.04 -8.84
N SER A 248 -34.67 -2.29 -8.80
CA SER A 248 -35.33 -2.85 -7.63
C SER A 248 -34.38 -3.02 -6.43
N ASP A 249 -34.98 -3.04 -5.21
CA ASP A 249 -34.34 -3.43 -3.96
C ASP A 249 -33.53 -4.72 -4.09
N LYS A 250 -34.13 -5.73 -4.72
CA LYS A 250 -33.49 -7.02 -4.98
C LYS A 250 -32.23 -6.89 -5.84
N ALA A 251 -32.32 -6.15 -6.95
CA ALA A 251 -31.18 -5.97 -7.86
C ALA A 251 -30.05 -5.15 -7.20
N ARG A 252 -30.41 -4.13 -6.41
CA ARG A 252 -29.43 -3.33 -5.64
C ARG A 252 -28.72 -4.17 -4.57
N CYS A 253 -29.46 -5.00 -3.85
CA CYS A 253 -28.89 -5.88 -2.81
C CYS A 253 -27.92 -6.90 -3.41
N ILE A 254 -28.30 -7.56 -4.51
CA ILE A 254 -27.44 -8.52 -5.22
C ILE A 254 -26.19 -7.82 -5.76
N GLY A 255 -26.33 -6.64 -6.36
CA GLY A 255 -25.18 -5.84 -6.82
C GLY A 255 -24.23 -5.43 -5.69
N GLY A 256 -24.78 -5.20 -4.47
CA GLY A 256 -23.98 -4.99 -3.25
C GLY A 256 -23.14 -6.22 -2.88
N GLY A 257 -23.74 -7.41 -2.90
CA GLY A 257 -23.03 -8.67 -2.66
C GLY A 257 -21.93 -8.97 -3.69
N VAL A 258 -22.16 -8.64 -4.98
CA VAL A 258 -21.10 -8.75 -6.01
C VAL A 258 -19.94 -7.83 -5.70
N LEU A 259 -20.19 -6.57 -5.37
CA LEU A 259 -19.15 -5.60 -5.01
C LEU A 259 -18.38 -6.05 -3.76
N GLU A 260 -19.07 -6.55 -2.74
CA GLU A 260 -18.46 -7.13 -1.53
C GLU A 260 -17.53 -8.29 -1.90
N ALA A 261 -17.98 -9.22 -2.75
CA ALA A 261 -17.18 -10.37 -3.16
C ALA A 261 -15.90 -9.93 -3.91
N ILE A 262 -16.01 -8.99 -4.85
CA ILE A 262 -14.87 -8.45 -5.59
C ILE A 262 -13.85 -7.79 -4.64
N LEU A 263 -14.32 -6.91 -3.76
CA LEU A 263 -13.45 -6.20 -2.82
C LEU A 263 -12.81 -7.15 -1.78
N SER A 264 -13.53 -8.18 -1.34
CA SER A 264 -13.00 -9.18 -0.40
C SER A 264 -11.85 -9.97 -1.01
N VAL A 265 -11.98 -10.45 -2.25
CA VAL A 265 -10.90 -11.16 -2.96
C VAL A 265 -9.74 -10.22 -3.28
N GLN A 266 -10.01 -8.99 -3.69
CA GLN A 266 -9.00 -7.97 -3.92
C GLN A 266 -8.19 -7.70 -2.64
N THR A 267 -8.86 -7.60 -1.50
CA THR A 267 -8.22 -7.42 -0.19
C THR A 267 -7.42 -8.66 0.21
N GLN A 268 -7.96 -9.88 0.01
CA GLN A 268 -7.24 -11.13 0.27
C GLN A 268 -6.03 -11.29 -0.65
N ASN A 269 -6.17 -11.04 -1.94
CA ASN A 269 -5.06 -11.05 -2.90
C ASN A 269 -4.00 -10.00 -2.53
N SER A 270 -4.41 -8.81 -2.08
CA SER A 270 -3.48 -7.79 -1.57
C SER A 270 -2.78 -8.25 -0.29
N LEU A 271 -3.47 -8.96 0.60
CA LEU A 271 -2.89 -9.58 1.80
C LEU A 271 -2.00 -10.78 1.45
N ASP A 272 -2.38 -11.59 0.46
CA ASP A 272 -1.59 -12.74 0.00
C ASP A 272 -0.40 -12.32 -0.87
N ILE A 273 -0.52 -11.26 -1.67
CA ILE A 273 0.61 -10.59 -2.30
C ILE A 273 1.53 -10.00 -1.23
N ARG A 274 0.99 -9.37 -0.19
CA ARG A 274 1.79 -8.94 0.96
C ARG A 274 2.41 -10.11 1.72
N LYS A 275 1.74 -11.25 1.84
CA LYS A 275 2.29 -12.48 2.44
C LYS A 275 3.31 -13.18 1.54
N LYS A 276 3.15 -13.14 0.22
CA LYS A 276 4.09 -13.72 -0.76
C LYS A 276 5.27 -12.83 -1.11
N THR A 277 5.10 -11.48 -1.03
CA THR A 277 6.16 -10.50 -1.34
C THR A 277 6.79 -9.87 -0.10
N VAL A 278 6.20 -10.02 1.07
CA VAL A 278 6.77 -9.59 2.35
C VAL A 278 6.96 -10.83 3.21
N GLY A 279 7.96 -11.61 2.87
CA GLY A 279 8.62 -12.44 3.86
C GLY A 279 8.98 -11.58 5.07
N PHE A 280 9.36 -12.18 6.17
CA PHE A 280 9.76 -11.45 7.36
C PHE A 280 10.96 -10.54 7.04
N TYR A 281 10.71 -9.22 6.95
CA TYR A 281 11.77 -8.23 6.76
C TYR A 281 12.58 -8.09 8.05
N ALA A 282 13.85 -8.44 8.00
CA ALA A 282 14.79 -8.44 9.12
C ALA A 282 16.03 -7.57 8.82
N ASP A 283 15.90 -6.53 7.97
CA ASP A 283 16.99 -5.60 7.61
C ASP A 283 16.63 -4.12 7.95
N TYR A 284 16.06 -3.87 9.13
CA TYR A 284 15.68 -2.53 9.62
C TYR A 284 16.88 -1.57 9.77
N ALA A 285 18.08 -2.09 9.99
CA ALA A 285 19.30 -1.29 10.04
C ALA A 285 19.67 -0.65 8.68
N ALA A 286 19.17 -1.20 7.56
CA ALA A 286 19.32 -0.59 6.25
C ALA A 286 18.23 0.48 6.02
N THR A 287 16.97 0.16 6.23
CA THR A 287 15.83 1.09 6.17
C THR A 287 14.65 0.52 6.95
N ASN A 288 13.78 1.37 7.47
CA ASN A 288 12.53 0.91 8.11
C ASN A 288 11.39 0.96 7.08
N PRO A 289 10.81 -0.18 6.64
CA PRO A 289 9.71 -0.21 5.68
C PRO A 289 8.35 0.12 6.32
N ALA A 290 8.22 -0.06 7.64
CA ALA A 290 6.98 0.11 8.39
C ALA A 290 6.73 1.59 8.73
N LYS A 291 6.36 2.39 7.72
CA LYS A 291 6.02 3.79 7.93
C LYS A 291 4.61 3.94 8.50
N PRO A 292 4.43 4.67 9.62
CA PRO A 292 3.11 4.98 10.15
C PRO A 292 2.20 5.66 9.10
N PRO A 293 0.87 5.48 9.18
CA PRO A 293 -0.06 6.14 8.26
C PRO A 293 0.11 7.65 8.17
N GLN A 294 0.39 8.31 9.30
CA GLN A 294 0.63 9.75 9.40
C GLN A 294 1.81 10.23 8.55
N VAL A 295 2.85 9.40 8.41
CA VAL A 295 4.02 9.70 7.56
C VAL A 295 3.61 9.71 6.10
N LYS A 296 2.84 8.71 5.65
CA LYS A 296 2.36 8.61 4.27
C LYS A 296 1.44 9.77 3.92
N GLU A 297 0.52 10.10 4.83
CA GLU A 297 -0.40 11.22 4.68
C GLU A 297 0.33 12.57 4.59
N ALA A 298 1.33 12.80 5.46
CA ALA A 298 2.13 14.02 5.45
C ALA A 298 2.90 14.19 4.13
N VAL A 299 3.52 13.12 3.62
CA VAL A 299 4.19 13.13 2.32
C VAL A 299 3.21 13.47 1.21
N TRP A 300 2.09 12.77 1.14
CA TRP A 300 1.07 12.96 0.09
C TRP A 300 0.51 14.39 0.09
N LYS A 301 0.17 14.92 1.25
CA LYS A 301 -0.32 16.30 1.41
C LYS A 301 0.70 17.32 0.98
N ALA A 302 1.97 17.13 1.35
CA ALA A 302 3.04 18.07 1.03
C ALA A 302 3.40 18.12 -0.48
N MET A 303 3.05 17.07 -1.26
CA MET A 303 3.21 17.09 -2.71
C MET A 303 2.37 18.16 -3.42
N SER A 304 1.31 18.67 -2.78
CA SER A 304 0.48 19.76 -3.30
C SER A 304 0.94 21.15 -2.87
N TYR A 305 2.01 21.27 -2.05
CA TYR A 305 2.55 22.55 -1.62
C TYR A 305 3.40 23.21 -2.72
N GLY A 306 3.51 24.54 -2.66
CA GLY A 306 4.40 25.30 -3.53
C GLY A 306 5.87 25.20 -3.11
N ASN A 307 6.75 25.90 -3.82
CA ASN A 307 8.17 26.02 -3.46
C ASN A 307 8.35 27.02 -2.29
N ALA A 308 8.92 26.55 -1.17
CA ALA A 308 9.05 27.29 0.07
C ALA A 308 9.86 28.60 -0.04
N GLY A 309 10.87 28.64 -0.92
CA GLY A 309 11.77 29.79 -1.06
C GLY A 309 11.39 30.76 -2.18
N ARG A 310 10.26 30.58 -2.88
CA ARG A 310 10.05 31.25 -4.16
C ARG A 310 8.66 31.87 -4.36
N GLY A 311 8.12 32.53 -3.33
CA GLY A 311 6.89 33.28 -3.49
C GLY A 311 6.19 33.60 -2.17
N VAL A 312 5.29 34.59 -2.25
CA VAL A 312 4.46 35.05 -1.12
C VAL A 312 3.02 34.51 -1.18
N HIS A 313 2.71 33.71 -2.18
CA HIS A 313 1.37 33.12 -2.31
C HIS A 313 1.13 31.97 -1.31
N LYS A 314 -0.14 31.68 -1.03
CA LYS A 314 -0.55 30.74 0.03
C LYS A 314 0.17 29.37 -0.03
N ALA A 315 0.38 28.83 -1.23
CA ALA A 315 1.03 27.51 -1.38
C ALA A 315 2.52 27.54 -1.00
N SER A 316 3.27 28.59 -1.35
CA SER A 316 4.67 28.77 -0.93
C SER A 316 4.81 29.02 0.56
N LEU A 317 3.92 29.84 1.14
CA LEU A 317 3.89 30.07 2.59
C LEU A 317 3.55 28.80 3.37
N ALA A 318 2.65 27.95 2.85
CA ALA A 318 2.36 26.65 3.45
C ALA A 318 3.59 25.74 3.46
N ALA A 319 4.33 25.67 2.35
CA ALA A 319 5.57 24.90 2.27
C ALA A 319 6.65 25.43 3.23
N ALA A 320 6.84 26.75 3.30
CA ALA A 320 7.81 27.37 4.21
C ALA A 320 7.48 27.09 5.68
N ARG A 321 6.21 27.23 6.07
CA ARG A 321 5.75 26.93 7.43
C ARG A 321 5.98 25.46 7.78
N ASN A 322 5.68 24.57 6.86
CA ASN A 322 5.87 23.12 7.05
C ASN A 322 7.35 22.76 7.27
N ILE A 323 8.26 23.33 6.45
CA ILE A 323 9.71 23.12 6.62
C ILE A 323 10.20 23.70 7.95
N TYR A 324 9.75 24.91 8.31
CA TYR A 324 10.12 25.51 9.60
C TYR A 324 9.62 24.69 10.79
N GLN A 325 8.39 24.19 10.72
CA GLN A 325 7.82 23.31 11.76
C GLN A 325 8.62 22.01 11.90
N ALA A 326 9.07 21.42 10.79
CA ALA A 326 9.94 20.25 10.82
C ALA A 326 11.29 20.56 11.53
N ARG A 327 11.89 21.75 11.27
CA ARG A 327 13.09 22.18 12.00
C ARG A 327 12.83 22.33 13.49
N GLN A 328 11.69 22.91 13.89
CA GLN A 328 11.31 23.01 15.31
C GLN A 328 11.21 21.62 15.95
N THR A 329 10.47 20.70 15.34
CA THR A 329 10.31 19.32 15.84
C THR A 329 11.66 18.60 15.98
N ILE A 330 12.57 18.74 15.00
CA ILE A 330 13.91 18.14 15.05
C ILE A 330 14.76 18.81 16.12
N SER A 331 14.70 20.14 16.23
CA SER A 331 15.41 20.91 17.24
C SER A 331 15.00 20.49 18.65
N GLU A 332 13.70 20.33 18.90
CA GLU A 332 13.17 19.82 20.17
C GLU A 332 13.64 18.37 20.43
N PHE A 333 13.54 17.51 19.41
CA PHE A 333 13.89 16.09 19.53
C PHE A 333 15.35 15.83 19.88
N PHE A 334 16.28 16.60 19.29
CA PHE A 334 17.72 16.50 19.58
C PHE A 334 18.23 17.55 20.57
N GLN A 335 17.34 18.34 21.14
CA GLN A 335 17.67 19.42 22.08
C GLN A 335 18.71 20.40 21.50
N CYS A 336 18.49 20.83 20.24
CA CYS A 336 19.17 21.95 19.65
C CYS A 336 18.58 23.25 20.20
N ARG A 337 19.39 24.32 20.34
CA ARG A 337 18.89 25.58 20.89
C ARG A 337 17.90 26.30 19.98
N ARG A 338 18.08 26.21 18.67
CA ARG A 338 17.29 26.93 17.68
C ARG A 338 16.97 26.07 16.44
N PRO A 339 15.78 26.22 15.86
CA PRO A 339 15.41 25.54 14.60
C PRO A 339 16.36 25.83 13.43
N GLU A 340 16.93 27.04 13.37
CA GLU A 340 17.87 27.47 12.31
C GLU A 340 19.18 26.68 12.34
N GLN A 341 19.50 25.99 13.41
CA GLN A 341 20.66 25.11 13.51
C GLN A 341 20.48 23.76 12.81
N VAL A 342 19.26 23.45 12.35
CA VAL A 342 18.94 22.22 11.61
C VAL A 342 19.05 22.47 10.13
N ALA A 343 19.89 21.72 9.40
CA ALA A 343 19.96 21.73 7.95
C ALA A 343 19.51 20.38 7.39
N PHE A 344 18.68 20.41 6.34
CA PHE A 344 18.21 19.21 5.65
C PHE A 344 19.14 18.80 4.53
N THR A 345 19.25 17.50 4.31
CA THR A 345 20.06 16.89 3.27
C THR A 345 19.31 15.72 2.63
N SER A 346 19.84 15.14 1.55
CA SER A 346 19.29 13.92 0.94
C SER A 346 19.48 12.65 1.80
N GLY A 347 20.21 12.73 2.92
CA GLY A 347 20.49 11.62 3.84
C GLY A 347 21.79 11.82 4.59
N ILE A 348 22.04 10.96 5.57
CA ILE A 348 23.19 11.10 6.48
C ILE A 348 24.56 11.09 5.78
N THR A 349 24.71 10.39 4.66
CA THR A 349 25.96 10.42 3.87
C THR A 349 26.29 11.82 3.38
N ALA A 350 25.27 12.56 2.90
CA ALA A 350 25.44 13.97 2.52
C ALA A 350 25.77 14.83 3.75
N SER A 351 25.07 14.62 4.87
CA SER A 351 25.32 15.34 6.14
C SER A 351 26.75 15.16 6.61
N LEU A 352 27.28 13.93 6.61
CA LEU A 352 28.66 13.63 7.02
C LEU A 352 29.69 14.24 6.07
N ASN A 353 29.45 14.21 4.74
CA ASN A 353 30.34 14.90 3.78
C ASN A 353 30.36 16.42 4.03
N ILE A 354 29.20 17.04 4.24
CA ILE A 354 29.08 18.48 4.56
C ILE A 354 29.86 18.78 5.85
N ALA A 355 29.63 18.00 6.90
CA ALA A 355 30.29 18.18 8.19
C ALA A 355 31.82 18.04 8.09
N LEU A 356 32.32 16.91 7.54
CA LEU A 356 33.75 16.61 7.50
C LEU A 356 34.52 17.54 6.55
N LYS A 357 34.03 17.68 5.31
CA LYS A 357 34.69 18.52 4.31
C LYS A 357 34.54 20.01 4.59
N GLY A 358 33.49 20.39 5.33
CA GLY A 358 33.25 21.79 5.71
C GLY A 358 34.09 22.30 6.86
N VAL A 359 34.57 21.40 7.76
CA VAL A 359 35.34 21.82 8.93
C VAL A 359 36.84 21.49 8.86
N LEU A 360 37.25 20.47 8.08
CA LEU A 360 38.63 20.04 7.98
C LEU A 360 39.40 20.76 6.87
N ASN A 361 40.68 21.05 7.12
CA ASN A 361 41.61 21.64 6.18
C ASN A 361 42.90 20.80 6.13
N PRO A 362 43.69 20.90 5.05
CA PRO A 362 45.04 20.35 5.02
C PRO A 362 45.88 20.77 6.25
N GLY A 363 46.57 19.82 6.88
CA GLY A 363 47.30 20.03 8.11
C GLY A 363 46.52 19.77 9.41
N ASP A 364 45.18 19.69 9.35
CA ASP A 364 44.37 19.28 10.50
C ASP A 364 44.50 17.77 10.78
N HIS A 365 44.26 17.36 12.01
CA HIS A 365 44.19 15.97 12.42
C HIS A 365 42.73 15.61 12.80
N VAL A 366 42.26 14.44 12.36
CA VAL A 366 40.97 13.87 12.69
C VAL A 366 41.11 12.48 13.33
N ILE A 367 40.34 12.21 14.36
CA ILE A 367 40.24 10.91 15.02
C ILE A 367 38.87 10.31 14.69
N THR A 368 38.89 9.02 14.31
CA THR A 368 37.70 8.22 14.11
C THR A 368 37.85 6.82 14.68
N THR A 369 36.87 5.94 14.52
CA THR A 369 36.92 4.60 15.11
C THR A 369 36.87 3.50 14.05
N TYR A 370 37.25 2.27 14.40
CA TYR A 370 37.11 1.14 13.48
C TYR A 370 35.65 0.67 13.33
N MET A 371 34.71 1.23 14.10
CA MET A 371 33.29 0.91 14.01
C MET A 371 32.52 1.73 12.96
N GLU A 372 33.22 2.57 12.22
CA GLU A 372 32.57 3.51 11.31
C GLU A 372 32.01 2.88 10.04
N HIS A 373 30.93 3.48 9.58
CA HIS A 373 30.37 3.22 8.26
C HIS A 373 31.18 3.94 7.16
N ASN A 374 31.14 3.42 5.92
CA ASN A 374 31.78 4.03 4.76
C ASN A 374 31.38 5.50 4.51
N SER A 375 30.23 5.94 5.03
CA SER A 375 29.81 7.35 4.97
C SER A 375 30.71 8.30 5.78
N VAL A 376 31.47 7.76 6.74
CA VAL A 376 32.52 8.46 7.49
C VAL A 376 33.89 8.16 6.88
N LEU A 377 34.21 6.89 6.65
CA LEU A 377 35.56 6.46 6.24
C LEU A 377 35.96 7.00 4.88
N ARG A 378 35.09 6.91 3.87
CA ARG A 378 35.43 7.34 2.51
C ARG A 378 35.71 8.83 2.39
N PRO A 379 34.90 9.75 2.96
CA PRO A 379 35.25 11.16 3.02
C PRO A 379 36.54 11.43 3.77
N LEU A 380 36.88 10.67 4.84
CA LEU A 380 38.11 10.83 5.57
C LEU A 380 39.34 10.38 4.76
N TYR A 381 39.25 9.26 4.04
CA TYR A 381 40.33 8.82 3.13
C TYR A 381 40.55 9.80 1.96
N GLU A 382 39.51 10.46 1.49
CA GLU A 382 39.61 11.53 0.50
C GLU A 382 40.31 12.76 1.09
N LEU A 383 39.98 13.16 2.31
CA LEU A 383 40.59 14.27 3.02
C LEU A 383 42.07 13.96 3.40
N GLU A 384 42.37 12.70 3.72
CA GLU A 384 43.72 12.25 3.97
C GLU A 384 44.66 12.46 2.74
N LYS A 385 44.16 12.14 1.53
CA LYS A 385 44.85 12.46 0.28
C LYS A 385 45.04 13.96 0.06
N ALA A 386 44.17 14.78 0.65
CA ALA A 386 44.23 16.23 0.61
C ALA A 386 45.09 16.85 1.73
N GLY A 387 45.77 16.05 2.54
CA GLY A 387 46.71 16.50 3.57
C GLY A 387 46.12 16.61 4.99
N VAL A 388 44.97 16.01 5.25
CA VAL A 388 44.44 15.81 6.62
C VAL A 388 45.07 14.56 7.22
N SER A 389 45.54 14.62 8.47
CA SER A 389 46.06 13.42 9.17
C SER A 389 44.90 12.64 9.79
N LEU A 390 44.84 11.31 9.59
CA LEU A 390 43.82 10.43 10.11
C LEU A 390 44.37 9.47 11.19
N THR A 391 43.67 9.32 12.30
CA THR A 391 43.92 8.25 13.28
C THR A 391 42.64 7.47 13.55
N ILE A 392 42.74 6.14 13.48
CA ILE A 392 41.63 5.22 13.75
C ILE A 392 41.87 4.53 15.10
N THR A 393 40.90 4.55 15.99
CA THR A 393 41.02 4.01 17.36
C THR A 393 39.85 3.06 17.71
N SER A 394 39.87 2.53 18.94
CA SER A 394 38.67 1.93 19.57
C SER A 394 37.62 2.99 19.88
N PRO A 395 36.30 2.60 19.90
CA PRO A 395 35.18 3.53 20.06
C PRO A 395 34.94 3.91 21.55
N ASP A 396 36.01 4.21 22.29
CA ASP A 396 35.95 4.60 23.70
C ASP A 396 36.75 5.88 23.98
N ALA A 397 36.37 6.59 25.03
CA ALA A 397 36.95 7.88 25.35
C ALA A 397 38.45 7.82 25.77
N GLU A 398 38.91 6.70 26.30
CA GLU A 398 40.30 6.53 26.70
C GLU A 398 41.22 6.39 25.50
N SER A 399 40.87 5.51 24.54
CA SER A 399 41.58 5.32 23.30
C SER A 399 41.63 6.60 22.46
N ILE A 400 40.49 7.32 22.39
CA ILE A 400 40.39 8.63 21.72
C ILE A 400 41.30 9.65 22.43
N ALA A 401 41.31 9.69 23.76
CA ALA A 401 42.15 10.63 24.51
C ALA A 401 43.65 10.42 24.25
N LYS A 402 44.12 9.17 24.14
CA LYS A 402 45.50 8.80 23.80
C LYS A 402 45.90 9.21 22.39
N ALA A 403 44.94 9.28 21.47
CA ALA A 403 45.17 9.64 20.07
C ALA A 403 45.20 11.16 19.81
N ILE A 404 44.80 11.99 20.78
CA ILE A 404 44.74 13.45 20.61
C ILE A 404 46.12 14.04 20.40
N ARG A 405 46.29 14.85 19.36
CA ARG A 405 47.51 15.61 19.00
C ARG A 405 47.23 17.12 19.10
N LYS A 406 48.29 17.93 19.02
CA LYS A 406 48.18 19.40 19.09
C LYS A 406 47.31 19.98 17.99
N ASN A 407 47.33 19.38 16.79
CA ASN A 407 46.55 19.78 15.63
C ASN A 407 45.23 18.98 15.46
N THR A 408 44.81 18.23 16.47
CA THR A 408 43.50 17.53 16.41
C THR A 408 42.36 18.54 16.36
N LYS A 409 41.64 18.53 15.25
CA LYS A 409 40.53 19.44 14.99
C LYS A 409 39.16 18.79 15.24
N VAL A 410 39.02 17.52 14.87
CA VAL A 410 37.74 16.79 14.87
C VAL A 410 37.91 15.41 15.47
N VAL A 411 36.93 14.99 16.24
CA VAL A 411 36.60 13.59 16.52
C VAL A 411 35.27 13.31 15.83
N VAL A 412 35.21 12.28 14.99
CA VAL A 412 33.95 11.80 14.39
C VAL A 412 33.72 10.36 14.78
N MET A 413 32.51 10.03 15.22
CA MET A 413 32.21 8.71 15.78
C MET A 413 30.74 8.32 15.55
N ALA A 414 30.52 7.07 15.18
CA ALA A 414 29.21 6.46 15.19
C ALA A 414 28.71 6.27 16.65
N HIS A 415 27.49 6.70 16.93
CA HIS A 415 26.85 6.44 18.23
C HIS A 415 26.46 4.97 18.39
N GLY A 416 26.18 4.26 17.30
CA GLY A 416 25.87 2.83 17.31
C GLY A 416 26.33 2.11 16.07
N SER A 417 26.86 0.89 16.24
CA SER A 417 27.33 0.05 15.16
C SER A 417 26.17 -0.52 14.36
N ASN A 418 26.22 -0.34 13.04
CA ASN A 418 25.28 -0.96 12.10
C ASN A 418 25.55 -2.46 11.84
N VAL A 419 26.60 -3.01 12.41
CA VAL A 419 27.00 -4.42 12.27
C VAL A 419 26.74 -5.18 13.56
N THR A 420 27.29 -4.70 14.68
CA THR A 420 27.21 -5.41 15.96
C THR A 420 26.01 -4.97 16.82
N GLY A 421 25.45 -3.79 16.57
CA GLY A 421 24.35 -3.22 17.38
C GLY A 421 24.82 -2.57 18.67
N GLU A 422 26.11 -2.51 18.95
CA GLU A 422 26.67 -1.83 20.13
C GLU A 422 26.42 -0.34 20.10
N VAL A 423 26.10 0.24 21.25
CA VAL A 423 25.90 1.68 21.44
C VAL A 423 27.02 2.22 22.33
N PHE A 424 27.74 3.23 21.83
CA PHE A 424 28.93 3.77 22.45
C PHE A 424 28.62 5.02 23.29
N ASP A 425 29.45 5.29 24.32
CA ASP A 425 29.26 6.42 25.22
C ASP A 425 29.73 7.74 24.59
N ILE A 426 28.90 8.29 23.67
CA ILE A 426 29.18 9.57 23.01
C ILE A 426 29.25 10.73 23.97
N ARG A 427 28.60 10.64 25.16
CA ARG A 427 28.64 11.68 26.18
C ARG A 427 30.02 11.83 26.80
N LYS A 428 30.70 10.70 27.08
CA LYS A 428 32.09 10.77 27.60
C LYS A 428 33.02 11.34 26.52
N VAL A 429 32.87 10.94 25.26
CA VAL A 429 33.67 11.46 24.15
C VAL A 429 33.41 12.94 23.92
N GLY A 430 32.13 13.36 23.89
CA GLY A 430 31.77 14.77 23.72
C GLY A 430 32.30 15.68 24.81
N ARG A 431 32.24 15.23 26.10
CA ARG A 431 32.85 15.98 27.23
C ARG A 431 34.36 16.09 27.10
N LEU A 432 35.03 15.01 26.65
CA LEU A 432 36.49 15.04 26.39
C LEU A 432 36.81 16.06 25.29
N CYS A 433 36.10 16.02 24.17
CA CYS A 433 36.28 16.93 23.05
C CYS A 433 36.01 18.40 23.45
N ARG A 434 34.96 18.65 24.21
CA ARG A 434 34.60 19.97 24.72
C ARG A 434 35.72 20.53 25.64
N LYS A 435 36.27 19.70 26.55
CA LYS A 435 37.40 20.07 27.43
C LYS A 435 38.67 20.40 26.63
N LYS A 436 38.88 19.71 25.51
CA LYS A 436 40.07 19.88 24.66
C LYS A 436 39.87 20.90 23.54
N LYS A 437 38.67 21.53 23.42
CA LYS A 437 38.28 22.45 22.33
C LYS A 437 38.37 21.81 20.95
N ILE A 438 38.06 20.52 20.86
CA ILE A 438 38.00 19.72 19.62
C ILE A 438 36.53 19.62 19.22
N LEU A 439 36.21 19.69 17.91
CA LEU A 439 34.85 19.48 17.41
C LEU A 439 34.47 18.00 17.50
N PHE A 440 33.27 17.73 17.99
CA PHE A 440 32.71 16.38 18.04
C PHE A 440 31.55 16.24 17.05
N ILE A 441 31.73 15.34 16.07
CA ILE A 441 30.72 14.98 15.07
C ILE A 441 30.16 13.59 15.42
N ALA A 442 28.85 13.49 15.64
CA ALA A 442 28.17 12.24 15.94
C ALA A 442 27.39 11.72 14.72
N ASP A 443 27.71 10.51 14.26
CA ASP A 443 26.88 9.75 13.34
C ASP A 443 25.81 8.99 14.13
N THR A 444 24.56 9.41 14.03
CA THR A 444 23.42 8.83 14.78
C THR A 444 22.52 7.94 13.93
N ALA A 445 23.01 7.47 12.77
CA ALA A 445 22.22 6.70 11.80
C ALA A 445 21.48 5.49 12.37
N GLN A 446 22.04 4.85 13.40
CA GLN A 446 21.48 3.63 13.99
C GLN A 446 20.76 3.86 15.31
N THR A 447 20.86 5.06 15.89
CA THR A 447 20.40 5.32 17.26
C THR A 447 19.36 6.43 17.35
N ALA A 448 19.34 7.38 16.39
CA ALA A 448 18.31 8.41 16.32
C ALA A 448 16.93 7.78 16.10
N GLY A 449 16.00 8.02 17.00
CA GLY A 449 14.68 7.39 17.03
C GLY A 449 14.55 6.20 17.97
N ILE A 450 15.65 5.73 18.57
CA ILE A 450 15.71 4.63 19.56
C ILE A 450 16.25 5.12 20.89
N PHE A 451 17.42 5.77 20.86
CA PHE A 451 18.06 6.32 22.04
C PHE A 451 17.82 7.83 22.18
N PRO A 452 17.63 8.35 23.38
CA PRO A 452 17.61 9.78 23.61
C PRO A 452 19.01 10.36 23.34
N ILE A 453 19.08 11.36 22.48
CA ILE A 453 20.33 12.05 22.13
C ILE A 453 20.12 13.55 22.32
N SER A 454 21.04 14.19 23.04
CA SER A 454 20.97 15.62 23.35
C SER A 454 22.24 16.30 22.88
N MET A 455 22.16 17.22 21.93
CA MET A 455 23.33 18.00 21.51
C MET A 455 24.00 18.72 22.67
N GLU A 456 23.21 19.23 23.61
CA GLU A 456 23.74 19.98 24.77
C GLU A 456 24.36 19.06 25.82
N LYS A 457 23.60 18.07 26.32
CA LYS A 457 24.03 17.16 27.39
C LYS A 457 25.16 16.22 26.96
N ASP A 458 25.14 15.80 25.71
CA ASP A 458 26.15 14.89 25.13
C ASP A 458 27.35 15.64 24.54
N CYS A 459 27.32 16.99 24.59
CA CYS A 459 28.39 17.88 24.13
C CYS A 459 28.71 17.69 22.62
N ILE A 460 27.71 17.45 21.79
CA ILE A 460 27.85 17.25 20.36
C ILE A 460 27.93 18.62 19.67
N ASP A 461 28.87 18.79 18.75
CA ASP A 461 29.01 20.01 17.95
C ASP A 461 28.29 19.91 16.60
N ILE A 462 28.32 18.72 15.99
CA ILE A 462 27.56 18.42 14.78
C ILE A 462 26.94 17.04 14.93
N LEU A 463 25.61 16.96 14.88
CA LEU A 463 24.86 15.71 14.91
C LEU A 463 24.33 15.41 13.49
N CYS A 464 24.67 14.26 12.93
CA CYS A 464 24.18 13.82 11.61
C CYS A 464 23.16 12.69 11.77
N PHE A 465 22.02 12.77 11.06
CA PHE A 465 20.94 11.79 11.16
C PHE A 465 20.40 11.32 9.80
N ALA A 466 19.89 10.07 9.76
CA ALA A 466 19.21 9.46 8.63
C ALA A 466 17.70 9.47 8.86
N GLY A 467 16.92 10.07 7.97
CA GLY A 467 15.45 10.16 8.15
C GLY A 467 14.73 8.83 7.98
N HIS A 468 15.22 7.93 7.12
CA HIS A 468 14.49 6.75 6.65
C HIS A 468 14.64 5.49 7.54
N LYS A 469 15.52 5.51 8.55
CA LYS A 469 15.71 4.41 9.50
C LYS A 469 14.74 4.54 10.67
N ALA A 470 15.23 4.50 11.89
CA ALA A 470 14.38 4.54 13.08
C ALA A 470 13.63 5.89 13.29
N LEU A 471 13.99 6.96 12.60
CA LEU A 471 13.21 8.20 12.56
C LEU A 471 11.92 8.10 11.71
N LEU A 472 11.67 6.96 11.05
CA LEU A 472 10.44 6.61 10.33
C LEU A 472 10.08 7.49 9.12
N GLY A 473 10.93 8.46 8.75
CA GLY A 473 10.75 9.28 7.55
C GLY A 473 10.98 8.51 6.25
N PRO A 474 10.65 9.09 5.08
CA PRO A 474 10.93 8.47 3.79
C PRO A 474 12.43 8.45 3.46
N GLN A 475 12.81 7.65 2.45
CA GLN A 475 14.14 7.73 1.86
C GLN A 475 14.34 9.08 1.16
N GLY A 476 15.59 9.49 0.96
CA GLY A 476 15.92 10.77 0.32
C GLY A 476 15.75 12.00 1.21
N VAL A 477 15.71 11.80 2.53
CA VAL A 477 15.73 12.87 3.54
C VAL A 477 16.58 12.48 4.74
N GLY A 478 17.32 13.43 5.24
CA GLY A 478 18.13 13.38 6.45
C GLY A 478 18.54 14.80 6.81
N GLY A 479 19.52 14.94 7.66
CA GLY A 479 19.98 16.28 8.02
C GLY A 479 21.12 16.26 9.04
N LEU A 480 21.51 17.46 9.41
CA LEU A 480 22.47 17.68 10.49
C LEU A 480 21.99 18.83 11.39
N CYS A 481 22.29 18.73 12.67
CA CYS A 481 22.14 19.80 13.63
C CYS A 481 23.53 20.33 13.96
N VAL A 482 23.72 21.64 13.90
CA VAL A 482 25.00 22.29 14.09
C VAL A 482 24.95 23.20 15.33
N ARG A 483 25.89 23.04 16.28
CA ARG A 483 25.98 23.91 17.47
C ARG A 483 26.27 25.36 17.04
N GLU A 484 25.65 26.31 17.72
CA GLU A 484 25.90 27.73 17.50
C GLU A 484 27.39 28.07 17.61
N GLY A 485 27.89 28.86 16.65
CA GLY A 485 29.30 29.26 16.55
C GLY A 485 30.20 28.28 15.81
N VAL A 486 29.73 27.11 15.41
CA VAL A 486 30.46 26.18 14.53
C VAL A 486 30.33 26.63 13.08
N GLN A 487 31.45 26.95 12.45
CA GLN A 487 31.49 27.33 11.04
C GLN A 487 31.71 26.11 10.16
N ILE A 488 30.85 25.91 9.17
CA ILE A 488 30.94 24.84 8.18
C ILE A 488 30.94 25.45 6.77
N ARG A 489 31.98 25.23 6.00
CA ARG A 489 32.01 25.64 4.58
C ARG A 489 30.96 24.85 3.80
N PRO A 490 30.16 25.50 2.95
CA PRO A 490 29.19 24.80 2.12
C PRO A 490 29.89 23.80 1.18
N LEU A 491 29.33 22.60 1.06
CA LEU A 491 29.77 21.60 0.07
C LEU A 491 29.21 21.93 -1.32
N LEU A 492 28.01 22.48 -1.35
CA LEU A 492 27.30 22.89 -2.57
C LEU A 492 26.93 24.37 -2.45
N THR A 493 27.07 25.11 -3.55
CA THR A 493 26.62 26.48 -3.65
C THR A 493 25.60 26.61 -4.79
N GLY A 494 24.65 27.53 -4.68
CA GLY A 494 23.61 27.69 -5.71
C GLY A 494 22.41 28.48 -5.22
N GLY A 495 21.28 28.30 -5.86
CA GLY A 495 20.05 29.02 -5.51
C GLY A 495 19.53 28.61 -4.14
N SER A 496 19.59 29.50 -3.16
CA SER A 496 19.05 29.32 -1.80
C SER A 496 17.64 29.92 -1.63
N GLY A 497 17.17 30.71 -2.61
CA GLY A 497 15.97 31.53 -2.46
C GLY A 497 16.19 32.79 -1.62
N PHE A 498 17.41 33.04 -1.23
CA PHE A 498 17.84 34.13 -0.34
C PHE A 498 18.92 34.97 -1.05
N ASP A 499 18.87 36.28 -0.84
CA ASP A 499 19.89 37.26 -1.30
C ASP A 499 20.33 37.06 -2.77
N SER A 500 19.35 37.01 -3.68
CA SER A 500 19.53 36.58 -5.08
C SER A 500 20.50 37.46 -5.90
N PHE A 501 20.83 38.66 -5.44
CA PHE A 501 21.79 39.57 -6.09
C PHE A 501 23.23 39.41 -5.56
N SER A 502 23.40 38.64 -4.46
CA SER A 502 24.74 38.35 -3.95
C SER A 502 25.50 37.44 -4.90
N LYS A 503 26.81 37.71 -5.11
CA LYS A 503 27.72 36.85 -5.86
C LYS A 503 28.22 35.65 -5.04
N THR A 504 28.05 35.67 -3.72
CA THR A 504 28.46 34.64 -2.80
C THR A 504 27.25 33.89 -2.24
N HIS A 505 27.46 32.62 -1.87
CA HIS A 505 26.44 31.83 -1.20
C HIS A 505 26.19 32.37 0.22
N PRO A 506 24.97 32.29 0.75
CA PRO A 506 24.69 32.72 2.14
C PRO A 506 25.58 32.03 3.16
N GLU A 507 26.04 32.79 4.17
CA GLU A 507 26.89 32.26 5.26
C GLU A 507 26.08 31.87 6.50
N ARG A 508 24.82 32.32 6.59
CA ARG A 508 23.96 32.03 7.75
C ARG A 508 23.30 30.65 7.64
N MET A 509 23.13 30.01 8.77
CA MET A 509 22.34 28.80 8.89
C MET A 509 20.84 29.10 8.81
N PRO A 510 20.03 28.22 8.21
CA PRO A 510 20.41 26.94 7.58
C PRO A 510 20.81 27.09 6.10
N GLU A 511 20.61 28.28 5.49
CA GLU A 511 20.80 28.53 4.06
C GLU A 511 22.24 28.26 3.60
N ALA A 512 23.22 28.43 4.48
CA ALA A 512 24.63 28.12 4.20
C ALA A 512 24.85 26.65 3.77
N LEU A 513 24.02 25.72 4.25
CA LEU A 513 24.19 24.27 4.01
C LEU A 513 23.07 23.69 3.12
N GLU A 514 22.15 24.53 2.64
CA GLU A 514 20.99 24.12 1.85
C GLU A 514 20.94 24.83 0.50
N ALA A 515 21.60 24.26 -0.50
CA ALA A 515 21.53 24.77 -1.87
C ALA A 515 20.43 24.04 -2.66
N GLY A 516 19.65 24.78 -3.44
CA GLY A 516 18.59 24.24 -4.30
C GLY A 516 17.22 24.17 -3.62
N THR A 517 16.31 23.41 -4.24
CA THR A 517 14.95 23.18 -3.71
C THR A 517 14.97 22.01 -2.75
N LEU A 518 14.51 22.24 -1.53
CA LEU A 518 14.41 21.20 -0.51
C LEU A 518 13.36 20.14 -0.84
N ASN A 519 13.58 18.91 -0.39
CA ASN A 519 12.63 17.82 -0.48
C ASN A 519 11.47 18.02 0.53
N GLY A 520 10.55 18.95 0.23
CA GLY A 520 9.43 19.28 1.10
C GLY A 520 8.58 18.09 1.51
N PRO A 521 8.15 17.21 0.58
CA PRO A 521 7.42 15.98 0.93
C PRO A 521 8.20 15.05 1.88
N GLY A 522 9.49 14.83 1.61
CA GLY A 522 10.34 14.02 2.48
C GLY A 522 10.52 14.61 3.88
N ILE A 523 10.67 15.92 3.97
CA ILE A 523 10.79 16.65 5.25
C ILE A 523 9.50 16.55 6.06
N SER A 524 8.34 16.68 5.40
CA SER A 524 7.03 16.53 6.05
C SER A 524 6.82 15.13 6.60
N GLY A 525 7.21 14.11 5.83
CA GLY A 525 7.15 12.72 6.28
C GLY A 525 8.11 12.43 7.46
N LEU A 526 9.31 13.02 7.45
CA LEU A 526 10.26 12.90 8.55
C LEU A 526 9.72 13.54 9.83
N GLU A 527 9.16 14.73 9.73
CA GLU A 527 8.54 15.43 10.86
C GLU A 527 7.41 14.61 11.48
N ALA A 528 6.50 14.07 10.64
CA ALA A 528 5.42 13.21 11.10
C ALA A 528 5.94 11.92 11.76
N GLY A 529 7.03 11.34 11.25
CA GLY A 529 7.70 10.20 11.87
C GLY A 529 8.25 10.50 13.26
N ILE A 530 8.93 11.62 13.41
CA ILE A 530 9.49 12.06 14.71
C ILE A 530 8.35 12.34 15.71
N ARG A 531 7.29 13.03 15.33
CA ARG A 531 6.12 13.24 16.21
C ARG A 531 5.48 11.92 16.64
N TYR A 532 5.38 10.97 15.73
CA TYR A 532 4.88 9.63 16.06
C TYR A 532 5.77 8.95 17.11
N LEU A 533 7.10 9.01 16.97
CA LEU A 533 8.04 8.48 17.97
C LEU A 533 7.90 9.17 19.32
N MET A 534 7.77 10.50 19.32
CA MET A 534 7.55 11.27 20.55
C MET A 534 6.24 10.88 21.25
N SER A 535 5.19 10.57 20.48
CA SER A 535 3.89 10.15 21.02
C SER A 535 3.92 8.76 21.67
N ILE A 536 4.77 7.84 21.16
CA ILE A 536 4.97 6.51 21.75
C ILE A 536 5.90 6.58 22.98
N GLY A 537 6.92 7.43 22.90
CA GLY A 537 8.02 7.53 23.85
C GLY A 537 9.21 6.65 23.49
N LEU A 538 10.40 7.24 23.42
CA LEU A 538 11.63 6.55 23.03
C LEU A 538 12.01 5.40 23.98
N ASP A 539 11.74 5.54 25.27
CA ASP A 539 12.03 4.49 26.25
C ASP A 539 11.26 3.21 25.96
N ARG A 540 9.99 3.33 25.57
CA ARG A 540 9.16 2.18 25.20
C ARG A 540 9.68 1.48 23.94
N ILE A 541 10.08 2.27 22.94
CA ILE A 541 10.66 1.75 21.70
C ILE A 541 11.95 1.01 21.99
N ARG A 542 12.87 1.68 22.69
CA ARG A 542 14.18 1.15 23.08
C ARG A 542 14.05 -0.14 23.88
N THR A 543 13.24 -0.15 24.94
CA THR A 543 13.05 -1.34 25.78
C THR A 543 12.57 -2.52 24.97
N LYS A 544 11.56 -2.32 24.09
CA LYS A 544 11.06 -3.38 23.24
C LYS A 544 12.13 -3.92 22.27
N GLU A 545 12.88 -3.05 21.61
CA GLU A 545 13.94 -3.48 20.69
C GLU A 545 15.07 -4.21 21.41
N GLN A 546 15.42 -3.78 22.62
CA GLN A 546 16.41 -4.46 23.47
C GLN A 546 15.94 -5.83 23.96
N GLU A 547 14.66 -5.96 24.34
CA GLU A 547 14.05 -7.24 24.66
C GLU A 547 13.99 -8.19 23.46
N ASP A 548 13.68 -7.66 22.29
CA ASP A 548 13.59 -8.45 21.07
C ASP A 548 14.95 -9.00 20.63
N ILE A 549 16.01 -8.19 20.68
CA ILE A 549 17.33 -8.67 20.30
C ILE A 549 17.91 -9.62 21.35
N LYS A 550 17.65 -9.40 22.64
CA LYS A 550 17.98 -10.34 23.69
C LYS A 550 17.27 -11.68 23.47
N PHE A 551 15.98 -11.64 23.18
CA PHE A 551 15.19 -12.84 22.90
C PHE A 551 15.74 -13.61 21.69
N PHE A 552 16.10 -12.93 20.63
CA PHE A 552 16.72 -13.55 19.45
C PHE A 552 18.06 -14.19 19.81
N TYR A 553 18.95 -13.47 20.51
CA TYR A 553 20.25 -13.96 20.96
C TYR A 553 20.10 -15.27 21.77
N GLU A 554 19.20 -15.29 22.77
CA GLU A 554 18.96 -16.47 23.60
C GLU A 554 18.47 -17.70 22.81
N LEU A 555 17.72 -17.48 21.72
CA LEU A 555 17.25 -18.56 20.84
C LEU A 555 18.36 -19.13 19.96
N ILE A 556 19.26 -18.29 19.45
CA ILE A 556 20.26 -18.72 18.45
C ILE A 556 21.62 -19.11 19.06
N LYS A 557 22.01 -18.57 20.23
CA LYS A 557 23.33 -18.84 20.83
C LYS A 557 23.67 -20.30 21.06
N LYS A 558 22.66 -21.18 21.07
CA LYS A 558 22.79 -22.62 21.26
C LYS A 558 22.78 -23.42 19.96
N ILE A 559 22.68 -22.75 18.81
CA ILE A 559 22.74 -23.41 17.51
C ILE A 559 24.17 -23.88 17.28
N PRO A 560 24.40 -25.13 16.89
CA PRO A 560 25.74 -25.63 16.57
C PRO A 560 26.42 -24.75 15.50
N ASP A 561 27.70 -24.52 15.65
CA ASP A 561 28.57 -23.79 14.73
C ASP A 561 28.15 -22.35 14.42
N ILE A 562 27.21 -21.77 15.19
CA ILE A 562 26.89 -20.35 15.06
C ILE A 562 27.95 -19.49 15.75
N LYS A 563 28.41 -18.48 15.04
CA LYS A 563 29.30 -17.46 15.59
C LYS A 563 28.58 -16.12 15.59
N ILE A 564 28.36 -15.57 16.78
CA ILE A 564 27.71 -14.27 16.98
C ILE A 564 28.78 -13.21 17.26
N TYR A 565 28.64 -12.02 16.65
CA TYR A 565 29.65 -10.96 16.73
C TYR A 565 29.19 -9.82 17.63
N GLY A 566 30.11 -9.32 18.47
CA GLY A 566 29.86 -8.22 19.39
C GLY A 566 28.88 -8.55 20.54
N MET A 567 28.58 -9.84 20.79
CA MET A 567 27.74 -10.31 21.89
C MET A 567 28.32 -11.56 22.55
N ASN A 568 28.12 -11.67 23.85
CA ASN A 568 28.38 -12.83 24.67
C ASN A 568 27.38 -12.86 25.85
N ASP A 569 27.52 -13.82 26.76
CA ASP A 569 26.58 -13.98 27.91
C ASP A 569 26.63 -12.81 28.91
N ASP A 570 27.75 -12.04 28.95
CA ASP A 570 27.90 -10.85 29.81
C ASP A 570 27.42 -9.56 29.13
N THR A 571 26.81 -9.66 27.94
CA THR A 571 26.39 -8.49 27.17
C THR A 571 25.33 -7.65 27.89
N ASP A 572 25.61 -6.36 28.08
CA ASP A 572 24.64 -5.37 28.54
C ASP A 572 23.67 -4.98 27.40
N PHE A 573 22.53 -5.63 27.35
CA PHE A 573 21.48 -5.35 26.36
C PHE A 573 20.91 -3.92 26.47
N GLY A 574 21.08 -3.24 27.59
CA GLY A 574 20.72 -1.82 27.76
C GLY A 574 21.52 -0.87 26.86
N LYS A 575 22.66 -1.31 26.35
CA LYS A 575 23.55 -0.56 25.45
C LYS A 575 23.56 -1.12 24.03
N ARG A 576 22.41 -1.55 23.53
CA ARG A 576 22.30 -2.14 22.19
C ARG A 576 21.08 -1.66 21.43
N THR A 577 21.23 -1.56 20.13
CA THR A 577 20.12 -1.52 19.17
C THR A 577 19.69 -2.96 18.83
N ALA A 578 18.54 -3.11 18.17
CA ALA A 578 18.04 -4.43 17.74
C ALA A 578 18.76 -4.96 16.49
N VAL A 579 20.09 -4.94 16.51
CA VAL A 579 20.96 -5.43 15.45
C VAL A 579 21.86 -6.55 15.99
N LEU A 580 21.90 -7.67 15.24
CA LEU A 580 22.77 -8.81 15.54
C LEU A 580 23.33 -9.36 14.24
N SER A 581 24.65 -9.56 14.19
CA SER A 581 25.33 -10.23 13.08
C SER A 581 25.88 -11.58 13.53
N CYS A 582 25.72 -12.58 12.67
CA CYS A 582 26.22 -13.93 12.92
C CYS A 582 26.71 -14.59 11.63
N ASN A 583 27.46 -15.70 11.78
CA ASN A 583 27.77 -16.64 10.71
C ASN A 583 27.46 -18.05 11.16
N LEU A 584 27.20 -18.95 10.19
CA LEU A 584 26.91 -20.34 10.40
C LEU A 584 28.03 -21.17 9.78
N GLY A 585 28.82 -21.84 10.61
CA GLY A 585 29.97 -22.64 10.16
C GLY A 585 30.89 -21.86 9.22
N THR A 586 31.24 -22.50 8.11
CA THR A 586 32.09 -21.96 7.04
C THR A 586 31.31 -21.37 5.85
N TYR A 587 29.97 -21.42 5.87
CA TYR A 587 29.14 -20.92 4.77
C TYR A 587 29.36 -19.42 4.53
N ALA A 588 29.37 -19.01 3.26
CA ALA A 588 29.39 -17.59 2.94
C ALA A 588 28.10 -16.92 3.44
N SER A 589 28.22 -15.69 3.94
CA SER A 589 27.04 -14.98 4.47
C SER A 589 25.93 -14.76 3.43
N SER A 590 26.29 -14.67 2.13
CA SER A 590 25.34 -14.59 1.01
C SER A 590 24.52 -15.87 0.88
N GLU A 591 25.14 -17.04 0.93
CA GLU A 591 24.46 -18.34 0.84
C GLU A 591 23.40 -18.49 1.94
N VAL A 592 23.77 -18.20 3.19
CA VAL A 592 22.82 -18.25 4.32
C VAL A 592 21.68 -17.25 4.16
N SER A 593 21.96 -16.02 3.69
CA SER A 593 20.90 -15.01 3.45
C SER A 593 19.97 -15.40 2.30
N ASP A 594 20.49 -16.01 1.24
CA ASP A 594 19.70 -16.46 0.09
C ASP A 594 18.80 -17.62 0.48
N GLU A 595 19.28 -18.61 1.22
CA GLU A 595 18.49 -19.71 1.76
C GLU A 595 17.38 -19.21 2.71
N LEU A 596 17.70 -18.24 3.57
CA LEU A 596 16.72 -17.59 4.44
C LEU A 596 15.60 -16.89 3.64
N ALA A 597 15.97 -16.22 2.53
CA ALA A 597 15.02 -15.52 1.68
C ALA A 597 14.16 -16.47 0.85
N GLU A 598 14.77 -17.46 0.18
CA GLU A 598 14.07 -18.34 -0.76
C GLU A 598 13.19 -19.39 -0.06
N ARG A 599 13.72 -20.03 0.99
CA ARG A 599 13.02 -21.13 1.66
C ARG A 599 12.09 -20.66 2.77
N PHE A 600 12.47 -19.58 3.48
CA PHE A 600 11.74 -19.12 4.67
C PHE A 600 11.11 -17.72 4.48
N GLY A 601 11.36 -17.04 3.37
CA GLY A 601 10.88 -15.68 3.14
C GLY A 601 11.45 -14.65 4.13
N ILE A 602 12.64 -14.90 4.71
CA ILE A 602 13.26 -14.01 5.70
C ILE A 602 14.29 -13.14 5.00
N GLN A 603 14.05 -11.84 4.96
CA GLN A 603 14.90 -10.87 4.27
C GLN A 603 15.94 -10.31 5.23
N THR A 604 17.15 -10.83 5.17
CA THR A 604 18.33 -10.38 5.93
C THR A 604 19.30 -9.63 5.02
N ARG A 605 20.37 -9.10 5.57
CA ARG A 605 21.46 -8.53 4.80
C ARG A 605 22.76 -9.31 5.04
N SER A 606 23.44 -9.70 3.98
CA SER A 606 24.76 -10.35 4.01
C SER A 606 25.89 -9.40 3.61
N GLY A 607 27.13 -9.84 3.81
CA GLY A 607 28.34 -9.20 3.33
C GLY A 607 28.98 -8.22 4.30
N ALA A 608 29.58 -7.14 3.77
CA ALA A 608 30.43 -6.20 4.53
C ALA A 608 29.68 -5.03 5.18
N HIS A 609 28.36 -4.89 4.99
CA HIS A 609 27.50 -3.87 5.64
C HIS A 609 28.00 -2.42 5.52
N CYS A 610 28.88 -2.13 4.54
CA CYS A 610 29.57 -0.84 4.39
C CYS A 610 30.44 -0.42 5.60
N SER A 611 30.93 -1.37 6.39
CA SER A 611 31.78 -1.13 7.58
C SER A 611 33.02 -2.01 7.54
N PRO A 612 33.97 -1.73 6.61
CA PRO A 612 35.09 -2.63 6.30
C PRO A 612 36.01 -2.89 7.49
N LEU A 613 36.26 -1.89 8.33
CA LEU A 613 37.14 -2.01 9.48
C LEU A 613 36.57 -2.92 10.59
N VAL A 614 35.23 -2.99 10.71
CA VAL A 614 34.56 -3.95 11.59
C VAL A 614 34.86 -5.38 11.14
N HIS A 615 34.80 -5.62 9.81
CA HIS A 615 35.12 -6.94 9.24
C HIS A 615 36.63 -7.29 9.33
N GLU A 616 37.52 -6.30 9.30
CA GLU A 616 38.94 -6.48 9.62
C GLU A 616 39.13 -6.92 11.06
N HIS A 617 38.50 -6.20 11.99
CA HIS A 617 38.56 -6.47 13.44
C HIS A 617 38.08 -7.90 13.78
N TYR A 618 36.95 -8.32 13.21
CA TYR A 618 36.37 -9.64 13.43
C TYR A 618 36.88 -10.74 12.48
N LYS A 619 37.83 -10.43 11.56
CA LYS A 619 38.40 -11.35 10.58
C LYS A 619 37.35 -12.04 9.70
N THR A 620 36.40 -11.29 9.20
CA THR A 620 35.27 -11.78 8.38
C THR A 620 35.21 -11.14 6.99
N LYS A 621 36.33 -10.65 6.47
CA LYS A 621 36.38 -10.02 5.13
C LYS A 621 35.91 -10.95 4.02
N GLU A 622 36.38 -12.21 4.03
CA GLU A 622 36.04 -13.20 2.99
C GLU A 622 34.63 -13.76 3.16
N GLN A 623 34.26 -14.13 4.38
CA GLN A 623 32.95 -14.75 4.68
C GLN A 623 31.80 -13.74 4.70
N GLY A 624 32.06 -12.48 5.06
CA GLY A 624 31.03 -11.53 5.42
C GLY A 624 30.34 -11.88 6.74
N MET A 625 29.19 -11.27 6.98
CA MET A 625 28.30 -11.61 8.10
C MET A 625 26.85 -11.60 7.62
N VAL A 626 25.99 -12.42 8.20
CA VAL A 626 24.53 -12.33 8.08
C VAL A 626 24.03 -11.43 9.21
N ARG A 627 23.38 -10.34 8.85
CA ARG A 627 22.84 -9.36 9.81
C ARG A 627 21.32 -9.45 9.91
N PHE A 628 20.84 -9.65 11.10
CA PHE A 628 19.44 -9.49 11.47
C PHE A 628 19.26 -8.14 12.16
N SER A 629 18.19 -7.45 11.82
CA SER A 629 17.81 -6.22 12.51
C SER A 629 16.30 -6.07 12.55
N PHE A 630 15.78 -5.67 13.72
CA PHE A 630 14.37 -5.61 14.01
C PHE A 630 13.93 -4.17 14.29
N GLY A 631 12.69 -3.84 13.93
CA GLY A 631 12.07 -2.59 14.29
C GLY A 631 11.00 -2.78 15.36
N TYR A 632 10.50 -1.67 15.87
CA TYR A 632 9.49 -1.64 16.94
C TYR A 632 8.21 -2.46 16.63
N ASP A 633 7.84 -2.62 15.37
CA ASP A 633 6.65 -3.35 14.91
C ASP A 633 6.84 -4.88 14.77
N VAL A 634 8.07 -5.37 14.94
CA VAL A 634 8.38 -6.81 14.83
C VAL A 634 7.83 -7.54 16.06
N THR A 635 7.20 -8.72 15.81
CA THR A 635 6.63 -9.55 16.88
C THR A 635 7.59 -10.65 17.31
N LYS A 636 7.50 -11.10 18.58
CA LYS A 636 8.29 -12.22 19.11
C LYS A 636 8.07 -13.52 18.32
N GLN A 637 6.89 -13.71 17.71
CA GLN A 637 6.61 -14.86 16.84
C GLN A 637 7.49 -14.85 15.58
N LYS A 638 7.64 -13.69 14.91
CA LYS A 638 8.52 -13.53 13.76
C LYS A 638 9.99 -13.73 14.11
N ILE A 639 10.41 -13.24 15.28
CA ILE A 639 11.77 -13.43 15.79
C ILE A 639 12.06 -14.91 16.05
N ARG A 640 11.13 -15.62 16.68
CA ARG A 640 11.23 -17.08 16.89
C ARG A 640 11.31 -17.82 15.54
N TYR A 641 10.46 -17.45 14.58
CA TYR A 641 10.50 -18.03 13.25
C TYR A 641 11.86 -17.89 12.57
N ALA A 642 12.51 -16.72 12.69
CA ALA A 642 13.86 -16.51 12.16
C ALA A 642 14.91 -17.39 12.87
N ALA A 643 14.81 -17.54 14.18
CA ALA A 643 15.70 -18.42 14.94
C ALA A 643 15.51 -19.91 14.57
N ASP A 644 14.28 -20.35 14.37
CA ASP A 644 13.96 -21.71 13.96
C ASP A 644 14.45 -22.00 12.53
N ALA A 645 14.37 -21.02 11.61
CA ALA A 645 14.93 -21.13 10.27
C ALA A 645 16.46 -21.28 10.29
N LEU A 646 17.18 -20.46 11.07
CA LEU A 646 18.63 -20.62 11.26
C LEU A 646 18.99 -21.99 11.85
N LYS A 647 18.20 -22.47 12.83
CA LYS A 647 18.41 -23.77 13.43
C LYS A 647 18.18 -24.92 12.45
N GLN A 648 17.28 -24.74 11.50
CA GLN A 648 17.06 -25.72 10.44
C GLN A 648 18.23 -25.76 9.48
N LEU A 649 18.72 -24.60 9.02
CA LEU A 649 19.91 -24.50 8.14
C LEU A 649 21.17 -25.08 8.81
N ALA A 650 21.33 -24.92 10.11
CA ALA A 650 22.47 -25.47 10.86
C ALA A 650 22.49 -27.00 10.97
N LYS A 651 21.41 -27.70 10.62
CA LYS A 651 21.32 -29.16 10.66
C LYS A 651 21.65 -29.82 9.32
N GLU A 652 21.69 -29.05 8.27
CA GLU A 652 21.99 -29.45 6.89
C GLU A 652 23.47 -29.20 6.56
#